data_e25f43fc7b8770c66066952566c9dd0e
#
_entry.id   e25f43fc7b8770c66066952566c9dd0e
#
_cell.length_a   1.000
_cell.length_b   1.000
_cell.length_c   1.000
_cell.angle_alpha   90.00
_cell.angle_beta   90.00
_cell.angle_gamma   90.00
#
_symmetry.space_group_name_H-M   'P 1'
#
loop_
_entity.id
_entity.type
_entity.pdbx_description
1 polymer ?
#
loop_
_entity_poly.entity_id
_entity_poly.type
_entity_poly.pdbx_seq_one_letter_code
_entity_poly.pdbx_strand_id
1 'polypeptide(L)'
;MMLPVAVMLVASGGDAGWVVESIPTPEGEIVEVGGIAFQGDDTIAVSTRRGRVWLVEGGLDQDPSDATWIRFADGLYEGLGLDVDGDDLLVLQRGELSRLRDVDGDQLVDDIELVSDDWGLSSNYHEFAFGLPRDSDGNRYVSFNLGFMQPDWWHGKAVVPYRGWIMQVAPDGTTIPWAHGFRSPCGLGFDAEGRLLATDNQGDWMPSSPIYVVQRDGFHGHPAGLRWTESYRAEGREPDDKEPVDLDRVPAAIWIPYEWSRSTGNLVTDTTGGAFGPFEGQIFVAELTTGQVLRAEIEDIDGVSQGAVWPFMDRVGSVARVAFAPDGSLVCGLTNRGWGGLAPGHGVRRIRFTGQVPMEMKHVRLVSGGFDVEFTHPVVGHIEPSQIHIDTYDYNWWWKYGSPEKRRNELSVSATSLSADRRTLHVSVPMLRAGRVARLQFRGVVGEGDRPLQHEEVAYTINRLPGGPTGQVSKKVAAPTESDSIEEESGWLRLTWGNPTDMWEGGWRLAEAKLDHTDRRRFVQTSGQDVLVNDEAPDDFQLRAAPPDGRVTVAIMLPKLGEISMGLPGDARLIVRDLDGRGSVEIQNAAGSTLASANRDVWRGSGQWHQLEVDVRSGVVGGVWLDDMLIIEAVSLPDGGDSNWLRFYAASSPGGIADVRLQPDRVEISDDGEDLLEGRFELTESLGAMVAGGAMVLEGSGRIQLRATCPRDFHVRGRIRFAAGTSATLDLGGVDVTLAGTDPQTGSVIDVDERSVDLVPEDGWYDLMVSCERGHIAVRLNGLEVASGAASPSGPMSIHMDGGRLSIETLRLVSVAR
;
A
#
# COMPACT_ATOMS: atom_id res chain seq x y z
N MET A 1 45.10 -9.52 -19.83
CA MET A 1 44.45 -8.47 -20.61
C MET A 1 43.08 -9.02 -20.96
N MET A 2 42.12 -8.88 -20.04
CA MET A 2 40.72 -9.25 -20.21
C MET A 2 39.97 -7.92 -20.47
N LEU A 3 39.40 -7.81 -21.64
CA LEU A 3 38.54 -6.69 -22.01
C LEU A 3 37.28 -6.73 -21.10
N PRO A 4 36.88 -5.59 -20.53
CA PRO A 4 35.59 -5.54 -19.85
C PRO A 4 34.48 -5.67 -20.89
N VAL A 5 33.62 -6.65 -20.68
CA VAL A 5 32.38 -6.80 -21.46
C VAL A 5 31.41 -5.74 -20.92
N ALA A 6 31.20 -4.68 -21.65
CA ALA A 6 30.11 -3.77 -21.45
C ALA A 6 28.79 -4.55 -21.61
N VAL A 7 28.12 -4.85 -20.52
CA VAL A 7 26.79 -5.43 -20.59
C VAL A 7 25.81 -4.30 -20.91
N MET A 8 25.58 -4.11 -22.19
CA MET A 8 24.39 -3.38 -22.67
C MET A 8 23.17 -4.20 -22.28
N LEU A 9 22.45 -3.78 -21.26
CA LEU A 9 21.10 -4.27 -21.00
C LEU A 9 20.19 -3.65 -22.07
N VAL A 10 20.08 -4.37 -23.20
CA VAL A 10 19.07 -4.07 -24.22
C VAL A 10 17.73 -4.44 -23.63
N ALA A 11 16.85 -3.46 -23.46
CA ALA A 11 15.44 -3.70 -23.18
C ALA A 11 14.89 -4.63 -24.28
N SER A 12 14.43 -5.80 -23.90
CA SER A 12 13.82 -6.76 -24.81
C SER A 12 12.40 -6.33 -25.12
N GLY A 13 12.16 -5.89 -26.35
CA GLY A 13 10.85 -5.85 -26.97
C GLY A 13 10.30 -4.46 -27.29
N GLY A 14 10.39 -4.03 -28.56
CA GLY A 14 9.58 -3.00 -29.21
C GLY A 14 9.89 -1.55 -28.82
N ASP A 15 10.23 -0.73 -29.79
CA ASP A 15 10.34 0.75 -29.82
C ASP A 15 10.50 1.46 -28.43
N ALA A 16 11.55 1.10 -27.69
CA ALA A 16 11.84 1.76 -26.42
C ALA A 16 12.20 3.23 -26.66
N GLY A 17 11.34 4.16 -26.23
CA GLY A 17 11.56 5.61 -26.35
C GLY A 17 12.79 6.08 -25.58
N TRP A 18 13.26 5.32 -24.58
CA TRP A 18 14.39 5.65 -23.73
C TRP A 18 15.33 4.47 -23.55
N VAL A 19 16.60 4.79 -23.28
CA VAL A 19 17.65 3.83 -22.92
C VAL A 19 18.20 4.17 -21.55
N VAL A 20 18.51 3.12 -20.76
CA VAL A 20 19.15 3.25 -19.45
C VAL A 20 20.63 2.90 -19.60
N GLU A 21 21.50 3.86 -19.29
CA GLU A 21 22.97 3.72 -19.36
C GLU A 21 23.53 3.74 -17.93
N SER A 22 24.60 2.98 -17.67
CA SER A 22 25.30 3.04 -16.38
C SER A 22 26.55 3.89 -16.53
N ILE A 23 26.76 4.83 -15.60
CA ILE A 23 28.02 5.57 -15.49
C ILE A 23 28.93 4.74 -14.56
N PRO A 24 30.07 4.20 -15.07
CA PRO A 24 30.94 3.38 -14.25
C PRO A 24 31.44 4.12 -13.02
N THR A 25 31.36 3.50 -11.85
CA THR A 25 31.88 4.06 -10.60
C THR A 25 33.33 3.62 -10.35
N PRO A 26 34.12 4.35 -9.53
CA PRO A 26 35.47 3.97 -9.21
C PRO A 26 35.54 2.56 -8.60
N GLU A 27 36.56 1.80 -8.94
CA GLU A 27 36.75 0.43 -8.47
C GLU A 27 36.85 0.38 -6.92
N GLY A 28 36.04 -0.48 -6.32
CA GLY A 28 35.98 -0.64 -4.85
C GLY A 28 35.17 0.41 -4.11
N GLU A 29 34.65 1.42 -4.80
CA GLU A 29 33.80 2.45 -4.19
C GLU A 29 32.31 2.06 -4.21
N ILE A 30 31.62 2.33 -3.10
CA ILE A 30 30.18 2.19 -2.97
C ILE A 30 29.58 3.61 -2.98
N VAL A 31 29.10 4.01 -4.14
CA VAL A 31 28.51 5.34 -4.37
C VAL A 31 27.02 5.30 -4.07
N GLU A 32 26.66 5.48 -2.79
CA GLU A 32 25.26 5.65 -2.35
C GLU A 32 24.86 7.13 -2.50
N VAL A 33 24.22 7.45 -3.61
CA VAL A 33 23.93 8.83 -4.01
C VAL A 33 22.94 9.50 -3.07
N GLY A 34 23.32 10.67 -2.53
CA GLY A 34 22.47 11.49 -1.67
C GLY A 34 21.96 12.76 -2.32
N GLY A 35 22.70 13.32 -3.29
CA GLY A 35 22.33 14.49 -4.07
C GLY A 35 23.03 14.50 -5.43
N ILE A 36 22.42 15.15 -6.41
CA ILE A 36 22.96 15.34 -7.76
C ILE A 36 22.79 16.80 -8.13
N ALA A 37 23.85 17.41 -8.65
CA ALA A 37 23.84 18.77 -9.24
C ALA A 37 24.77 18.80 -10.45
N PHE A 38 24.78 19.88 -11.20
CA PHE A 38 25.62 20.02 -12.40
C PHE A 38 26.46 21.31 -12.32
N GLN A 39 27.77 21.19 -12.54
CA GLN A 39 28.67 22.33 -12.72
C GLN A 39 28.93 22.50 -14.21
N GLY A 40 28.47 23.63 -14.77
CA GLY A 40 28.52 23.83 -16.20
C GLY A 40 27.67 22.81 -16.97
N ASP A 41 28.08 22.51 -18.20
CA ASP A 41 27.29 21.67 -19.13
C ASP A 41 27.72 20.19 -19.12
N ASP A 42 28.82 19.80 -18.48
CA ASP A 42 29.48 18.54 -18.65
C ASP A 42 29.87 17.80 -17.35
N THR A 43 29.88 18.48 -16.21
CA THR A 43 30.28 17.88 -14.93
C THR A 43 29.10 17.59 -14.03
N ILE A 44 28.98 16.30 -13.61
CA ILE A 44 27.99 15.89 -12.63
C ILE A 44 28.63 15.93 -11.24
N ALA A 45 28.08 16.74 -10.33
CA ALA A 45 28.43 16.69 -8.91
C ALA A 45 27.52 15.70 -8.18
N VAL A 46 28.09 14.82 -7.36
CA VAL A 46 27.38 13.76 -6.64
C VAL A 46 27.79 13.77 -5.18
N SER A 47 26.86 14.08 -4.27
CA SER A 47 27.06 13.83 -2.84
C SER A 47 26.61 12.42 -2.47
N THR A 48 27.23 11.86 -1.42
CA THR A 48 26.94 10.48 -0.99
C THR A 48 26.61 10.39 0.50
N ARG A 49 25.80 9.38 0.83
CA ARG A 49 25.53 9.05 2.23
C ARG A 49 26.78 8.65 3.03
N ARG A 50 27.87 8.29 2.34
CA ARG A 50 29.14 7.95 2.96
C ARG A 50 30.02 9.17 3.23
N GLY A 51 29.46 10.36 3.02
CA GLY A 51 30.14 11.63 3.35
C GLY A 51 31.16 12.08 2.32
N ARG A 52 31.03 11.63 1.06
CA ARG A 52 31.90 12.07 -0.04
C ARG A 52 31.11 12.90 -1.03
N VAL A 53 31.82 13.83 -1.65
CA VAL A 53 31.36 14.53 -2.85
C VAL A 53 32.30 14.21 -3.98
N TRP A 54 31.74 13.86 -5.12
CA TRP A 54 32.45 13.51 -6.33
C TRP A 54 32.08 14.46 -7.46
N LEU A 55 33.07 14.85 -8.26
CA LEU A 55 32.88 15.45 -9.56
C LEU A 55 33.09 14.37 -10.62
N VAL A 56 32.16 14.26 -11.57
CA VAL A 56 32.17 13.23 -12.62
C VAL A 56 32.23 13.93 -13.97
N GLU A 57 33.40 13.88 -14.60
CA GLU A 57 33.64 14.38 -15.92
C GLU A 57 33.41 13.28 -16.97
N GLY A 58 32.87 13.63 -18.14
CA GLY A 58 32.54 12.68 -19.21
C GLY A 58 31.35 11.78 -18.91
N GLY A 59 30.65 11.98 -17.78
CA GLY A 59 29.44 11.21 -17.43
C GLY A 59 28.23 11.52 -18.32
N LEU A 60 28.25 12.66 -19.00
CA LEU A 60 27.23 13.09 -19.97
C LEU A 60 27.66 12.90 -21.43
N ASP A 61 28.82 12.33 -21.68
CA ASP A 61 29.27 12.01 -23.03
C ASP A 61 28.36 11.01 -23.73
N GLN A 62 28.50 10.90 -25.05
CA GLN A 62 27.73 9.91 -25.82
C GLN A 62 27.99 8.48 -25.36
N ASP A 63 29.22 8.20 -24.91
CA ASP A 63 29.62 6.95 -24.25
C ASP A 63 30.26 7.28 -22.88
N PRO A 64 29.55 7.08 -21.76
CA PRO A 64 30.05 7.41 -20.43
C PRO A 64 31.05 6.37 -19.88
N SER A 65 31.48 5.39 -20.67
CA SER A 65 32.38 4.31 -20.21
C SER A 65 33.73 4.79 -19.69
N ASP A 66 34.20 5.94 -20.16
CA ASP A 66 35.47 6.56 -19.78
C ASP A 66 35.30 7.71 -18.73
N ALA A 67 34.15 7.81 -18.09
CA ALA A 67 33.87 8.84 -17.10
C ALA A 67 34.91 8.85 -15.96
N THR A 68 35.43 10.03 -15.66
CA THR A 68 36.45 10.28 -14.63
C THR A 68 35.80 10.79 -13.36
N TRP A 69 36.12 10.17 -12.24
CA TRP A 69 35.59 10.54 -10.91
C TRP A 69 36.68 11.20 -10.07
N ILE A 70 36.47 12.45 -9.70
CA ILE A 70 37.34 13.23 -8.85
C ILE A 70 36.69 13.33 -7.47
N ARG A 71 37.39 12.89 -6.43
CA ARG A 71 36.90 13.00 -5.05
C ARG A 71 37.12 14.41 -4.52
N PHE A 72 36.12 15.26 -4.70
CA PHE A 72 36.14 16.66 -4.34
C PHE A 72 36.19 16.89 -2.82
N ALA A 73 35.40 16.15 -2.04
CA ALA A 73 35.34 16.22 -0.58
C ALA A 73 35.13 14.88 0.07
N ASP A 74 35.56 14.74 1.34
CA ASP A 74 35.34 13.54 2.18
C ASP A 74 35.11 13.95 3.64
N GLY A 75 34.50 13.08 4.45
CA GLY A 75 34.31 13.29 5.88
C GLY A 75 33.02 14.05 6.27
N LEU A 76 32.13 14.27 5.32
CA LEU A 76 30.83 14.88 5.59
C LEU A 76 29.85 13.90 6.24
N TYR A 77 28.83 14.43 6.93
CA TYR A 77 27.86 13.60 7.65
C TYR A 77 26.58 13.37 6.85
N GLU A 78 26.56 12.31 6.02
CA GLU A 78 25.42 11.90 5.17
C GLU A 78 24.87 13.04 4.30
N GLY A 79 25.60 13.44 3.26
CA GLY A 79 25.16 14.46 2.29
C GLY A 79 23.97 13.97 1.46
N LEU A 80 22.74 14.41 1.82
CA LEU A 80 21.48 13.96 1.18
C LEU A 80 20.78 15.07 0.39
N GLY A 81 21.47 16.17 0.13
CA GLY A 81 21.11 17.25 -0.79
C GLY A 81 22.36 17.90 -1.32
N LEU A 82 22.30 18.35 -2.58
CA LEU A 82 23.41 19.00 -3.27
C LEU A 82 22.85 20.08 -4.19
N ASP A 83 23.50 21.26 -4.18
CA ASP A 83 23.24 22.35 -5.13
C ASP A 83 24.55 23.02 -5.51
N VAL A 84 24.55 23.75 -6.64
CA VAL A 84 25.67 24.56 -7.13
C VAL A 84 25.35 26.02 -6.94
N ASP A 85 26.27 26.77 -6.35
CA ASP A 85 26.14 28.23 -6.12
C ASP A 85 27.38 28.99 -6.66
N GLY A 86 27.34 29.35 -7.92
CA GLY A 86 28.49 29.81 -8.66
C GLY A 86 29.53 28.70 -8.85
N ASP A 87 30.70 28.86 -8.31
CA ASP A 87 31.78 27.85 -8.34
C ASP A 87 31.74 26.94 -7.10
N ASP A 88 30.94 27.28 -6.07
CA ASP A 88 30.86 26.57 -4.81
C ASP A 88 29.79 25.41 -4.90
N LEU A 89 29.96 24.40 -4.07
CA LEU A 89 28.96 23.36 -3.81
C LEU A 89 28.33 23.56 -2.44
N LEU A 90 27.01 23.45 -2.38
CA LEU A 90 26.28 23.35 -1.11
C LEU A 90 25.85 21.93 -0.85
N VAL A 91 26.19 21.40 0.32
CA VAL A 91 25.84 20.05 0.73
C VAL A 91 24.97 20.09 1.98
N LEU A 92 23.77 19.49 1.88
CA LEU A 92 22.90 19.30 3.03
C LEU A 92 23.31 18.03 3.76
N GLN A 93 23.86 18.19 4.93
CA GLN A 93 24.19 17.15 5.89
C GLN A 93 23.02 16.95 6.87
N ARG A 94 23.05 15.93 7.72
CA ARG A 94 21.97 15.67 8.67
C ARG A 94 21.72 16.81 9.66
N GLY A 95 22.76 17.49 10.09
CA GLY A 95 22.70 18.54 11.11
C GLY A 95 22.97 19.94 10.59
N GLU A 96 23.42 20.10 9.34
CA GLU A 96 23.83 21.41 8.82
C GLU A 96 23.76 21.47 7.29
N LEU A 97 23.68 22.67 6.78
CA LEU A 97 23.96 23.04 5.39
C LEU A 97 25.35 23.64 5.33
N SER A 98 26.22 23.03 4.55
CA SER A 98 27.64 23.46 4.43
C SER A 98 27.94 23.91 3.00
N ARG A 99 28.76 24.96 2.87
CA ARG A 99 29.31 25.43 1.60
C ARG A 99 30.74 24.90 1.46
N LEU A 100 31.03 24.28 0.34
CA LEU A 100 32.33 23.72 -0.01
C LEU A 100 32.95 24.55 -1.10
N ARG A 101 34.19 25.03 -0.89
CA ARG A 101 34.93 25.85 -1.84
C ARG A 101 36.23 25.22 -2.25
N ASP A 102 36.51 25.28 -3.53
CA ASP A 102 37.80 25.05 -4.13
C ASP A 102 38.39 26.44 -4.43
N VAL A 103 39.38 26.86 -3.66
CA VAL A 103 39.93 28.24 -3.74
C VAL A 103 41.05 28.34 -4.77
N ASP A 104 41.82 27.27 -4.96
CA ASP A 104 42.98 27.29 -5.86
C ASP A 104 42.73 26.60 -7.21
N GLY A 105 41.55 25.98 -7.40
CA GLY A 105 41.11 25.43 -8.65
C GLY A 105 41.66 24.03 -8.98
N ASP A 106 42.07 23.28 -7.94
CA ASP A 106 42.63 21.93 -8.11
C ASP A 106 41.58 20.83 -8.05
N GLN A 107 40.31 21.18 -7.95
CA GLN A 107 39.13 20.30 -7.84
C GLN A 107 39.08 19.52 -6.52
N LEU A 108 39.69 20.04 -5.47
CA LEU A 108 39.58 19.57 -4.10
C LEU A 108 39.05 20.67 -3.20
N VAL A 109 38.31 20.30 -2.18
CA VAL A 109 37.76 21.26 -1.22
C VAL A 109 38.87 21.82 -0.32
N ASP A 110 39.02 23.16 -0.31
CA ASP A 110 39.95 23.86 0.57
C ASP A 110 39.27 24.43 1.83
N ASP A 111 38.01 24.83 1.69
CA ASP A 111 37.28 25.52 2.75
C ASP A 111 35.85 24.95 2.87
N ILE A 112 35.43 24.73 4.12
CA ILE A 112 34.09 24.27 4.45
C ILE A 112 33.47 25.29 5.40
N GLU A 113 32.46 26.01 4.90
CA GLU A 113 31.77 27.06 5.66
C GLU A 113 30.38 26.54 6.11
N LEU A 114 30.04 26.75 7.37
CA LEU A 114 28.69 26.55 7.88
C LEU A 114 27.75 27.63 7.32
N VAL A 115 26.70 27.21 6.60
CA VAL A 115 25.64 28.12 6.12
C VAL A 115 24.50 28.21 7.12
N SER A 116 24.04 27.07 7.63
CA SER A 116 22.97 26.98 8.63
C SER A 116 22.93 25.65 9.34
N ASP A 117 22.61 25.70 10.65
CA ASP A 117 22.36 24.53 11.51
C ASP A 117 21.11 24.71 12.40
N ASP A 118 20.17 25.55 11.97
CA ASP A 118 18.99 25.98 12.75
C ASP A 118 17.92 24.90 12.98
N TRP A 119 18.24 23.62 12.80
CA TRP A 119 17.35 22.50 13.08
C TRP A 119 18.00 21.48 14.03
N GLY A 120 17.15 20.71 14.71
CA GLY A 120 17.63 19.72 15.67
C GLY A 120 18.07 18.41 15.02
N LEU A 121 19.07 17.79 15.66
CA LEU A 121 19.49 16.42 15.38
C LEU A 121 19.65 15.66 16.70
N SER A 122 18.98 14.49 16.83
CA SER A 122 19.19 13.57 17.94
C SER A 122 20.06 12.37 17.52
N SER A 123 20.17 11.39 18.38
CA SER A 123 20.82 10.13 18.03
C SER A 123 19.94 9.17 17.20
N ASN A 124 18.71 9.57 16.83
CA ASN A 124 17.83 8.71 16.07
C ASN A 124 18.34 8.52 14.64
N TYR A 125 18.43 7.27 14.22
CA TYR A 125 18.94 6.92 12.90
C TYR A 125 18.09 7.51 11.74
N HIS A 126 16.77 7.66 11.90
CA HIS A 126 15.86 8.08 10.85
C HIS A 126 15.73 9.60 10.70
N GLU A 127 16.37 10.39 11.51
CA GLU A 127 16.34 11.86 11.40
C GLU A 127 17.21 12.36 10.23
N PHE A 128 16.84 12.00 9.02
CA PHE A 128 17.48 12.48 7.79
C PHE A 128 17.10 13.93 7.50
N ALA A 129 17.91 14.60 6.66
CA ALA A 129 17.65 15.89 6.06
C ALA A 129 17.81 15.76 4.55
N PHE A 130 16.80 16.16 3.77
CA PHE A 130 16.79 16.08 2.31
C PHE A 130 16.50 17.43 1.68
N GLY A 131 17.03 17.69 0.50
CA GLY A 131 16.84 18.92 -0.29
C GLY A 131 17.82 18.88 -1.46
N LEU A 132 18.09 19.94 -2.09
CA LEU A 132 18.09 21.41 -1.96
C LEU A 132 17.48 22.04 -3.22
N PRO A 133 16.21 21.90 -3.57
CA PRO A 133 15.69 22.65 -4.69
C PRO A 133 15.77 24.15 -4.37
N ARG A 134 16.03 24.95 -5.41
CA ARG A 134 16.24 26.40 -5.31
C ARG A 134 15.15 27.13 -6.10
N ASP A 135 14.52 28.14 -5.47
CA ASP A 135 13.56 29.00 -6.13
C ASP A 135 14.23 30.12 -6.94
N SER A 136 13.44 30.95 -7.63
CA SER A 136 13.91 32.05 -8.44
C SER A 136 14.56 33.17 -7.64
N ASP A 137 14.30 33.27 -6.34
CA ASP A 137 14.88 34.25 -5.43
C ASP A 137 16.18 33.73 -4.79
N GLY A 138 16.59 32.51 -5.10
CA GLY A 138 17.79 31.84 -4.60
C GLY A 138 17.62 31.18 -3.25
N ASN A 139 16.41 31.12 -2.69
CA ASN A 139 16.14 30.37 -1.47
C ASN A 139 16.16 28.88 -1.75
N ARG A 140 16.66 28.10 -0.80
CA ARG A 140 16.71 26.65 -0.83
C ARG A 140 15.71 26.05 0.14
N TYR A 141 15.23 24.87 -0.17
CA TYR A 141 14.26 24.18 0.68
C TYR A 141 14.85 22.88 1.17
N VAL A 142 14.65 22.63 2.46
CA VAL A 142 15.13 21.44 3.16
C VAL A 142 13.98 20.76 3.91
N SER A 143 13.96 19.45 3.92
CA SER A 143 12.94 18.66 4.62
C SER A 143 13.57 17.73 5.64
N PHE A 144 12.87 17.48 6.74
CA PHE A 144 13.38 16.73 7.87
C PHE A 144 12.47 15.57 8.25
N ASN A 145 13.04 14.38 8.24
CA ASN A 145 12.35 13.20 8.71
C ASN A 145 12.12 13.24 10.22
N LEU A 146 11.03 12.62 10.66
CA LEU A 146 10.81 12.30 12.06
C LEU A 146 11.81 11.25 12.56
N GLY A 147 11.98 11.15 13.86
CA GLY A 147 12.59 9.98 14.48
C GLY A 147 11.57 8.87 14.66
N PHE A 148 11.93 7.60 14.40
CA PHE A 148 11.08 6.42 14.66
C PHE A 148 11.89 5.24 15.18
N MET A 149 11.17 4.15 15.52
CA MET A 149 11.73 2.84 15.84
C MET A 149 12.75 2.88 16.98
N GLN A 150 12.39 3.55 18.07
CA GLN A 150 13.15 3.48 19.31
C GLN A 150 12.59 2.36 20.22
N PRO A 151 13.36 1.85 21.16
CA PRO A 151 12.90 0.80 22.07
C PRO A 151 11.61 1.16 22.83
N ASP A 152 11.41 2.44 23.12
CA ASP A 152 10.28 2.92 23.93
C ASP A 152 9.13 3.48 23.07
N TRP A 153 9.32 3.65 21.77
CA TRP A 153 8.32 4.20 20.86
C TRP A 153 8.62 3.87 19.39
N TRP A 154 7.58 3.51 18.67
CA TRP A 154 7.69 3.06 17.29
C TRP A 154 7.27 4.15 16.28
N HIS A 155 6.23 4.91 16.63
CA HIS A 155 5.66 5.95 15.75
C HIS A 155 6.61 7.14 15.59
N GLY A 156 6.38 7.91 14.53
CA GLY A 156 7.14 9.12 14.25
C GLY A 156 7.02 10.16 15.36
N LYS A 157 8.16 10.65 15.85
CA LYS A 157 8.25 11.72 16.84
C LYS A 157 9.18 12.83 16.40
N ALA A 158 8.81 14.06 16.71
CA ALA A 158 9.62 15.25 16.50
C ALA A 158 10.35 15.62 17.81
N VAL A 159 11.32 14.77 18.22
CA VAL A 159 12.00 14.92 19.54
C VAL A 159 12.84 16.17 19.63
N VAL A 160 13.41 16.60 18.50
CA VAL A 160 14.24 17.81 18.35
C VAL A 160 13.59 18.77 17.36
N PRO A 161 14.00 20.07 17.36
CA PRO A 161 13.33 21.09 16.56
C PRO A 161 13.21 20.76 15.08
N TYR A 162 12.02 21.05 14.57
CA TYR A 162 11.64 21.03 13.14
C TYR A 162 11.72 19.67 12.44
N ARG A 163 11.75 18.54 13.17
CA ARG A 163 11.53 17.22 12.57
C ARG A 163 10.07 17.08 12.14
N GLY A 164 9.85 16.55 10.92
CA GLY A 164 8.54 16.52 10.26
C GLY A 164 8.13 17.86 9.64
N TRP A 165 9.12 18.71 9.32
CA TRP A 165 8.94 20.02 8.70
C TRP A 165 9.70 20.17 7.38
N ILE A 166 9.29 21.15 6.61
CA ILE A 166 10.07 21.76 5.53
C ILE A 166 10.47 23.17 5.98
N MET A 167 11.72 23.54 5.75
CA MET A 167 12.22 24.88 6.02
C MET A 167 12.77 25.49 4.73
N GLN A 168 12.63 26.81 4.62
CA GLN A 168 13.28 27.63 3.62
C GLN A 168 14.60 28.15 4.21
N VAL A 169 15.69 28.09 3.43
CA VAL A 169 16.99 28.65 3.77
C VAL A 169 17.30 29.74 2.74
N ALA A 170 17.36 30.97 3.19
CA ALA A 170 17.71 32.13 2.35
C ALA A 170 19.18 32.09 1.93
N PRO A 171 19.61 32.87 0.90
CA PRO A 171 20.99 32.90 0.46
C PRO A 171 22.00 33.36 1.54
N ASP A 172 21.54 34.12 2.55
CA ASP A 172 22.35 34.55 3.70
C ASP A 172 22.39 33.54 4.85
N GLY A 173 21.81 32.36 4.68
CA GLY A 173 21.72 31.31 5.70
C GLY A 173 20.52 31.43 6.65
N THR A 174 19.75 32.53 6.60
CA THR A 174 18.55 32.69 7.44
C THR A 174 17.53 31.60 7.14
N THR A 175 17.03 30.91 8.18
CA THR A 175 16.04 29.86 8.04
C THR A 175 14.65 30.33 8.43
N ILE A 176 13.66 29.85 7.69
CA ILE A 176 12.24 30.13 7.93
C ILE A 176 11.47 28.81 7.93
N PRO A 177 10.79 28.45 9.04
CA PRO A 177 9.85 27.31 9.04
C PRO A 177 8.78 27.52 7.97
N TRP A 178 8.63 26.54 7.05
CA TRP A 178 7.77 26.74 5.87
C TRP A 178 6.45 25.97 5.96
N ALA A 179 6.53 24.67 6.26
CA ALA A 179 5.34 23.80 6.36
C ALA A 179 5.63 22.61 7.27
N HIS A 180 4.58 21.97 7.79
CA HIS A 180 4.72 20.89 8.77
C HIS A 180 3.73 19.73 8.54
N GLY A 181 3.89 18.68 9.35
CA GLY A 181 3.03 17.51 9.28
C GLY A 181 3.51 16.47 8.28
N PHE A 182 4.80 16.40 8.03
CA PHE A 182 5.45 15.37 7.23
C PHE A 182 5.98 14.25 8.12
N ARG A 183 6.08 13.04 7.55
CA ARG A 183 6.63 11.87 8.23
C ARG A 183 8.10 11.62 7.88
N SER A 184 8.34 11.33 6.62
CA SER A 184 9.64 11.02 6.03
C SER A 184 9.75 11.63 4.65
N PRO A 185 9.72 12.96 4.55
CA PRO A 185 9.71 13.68 3.27
C PRO A 185 11.08 13.57 2.59
N CYS A 186 11.22 12.60 1.68
CA CYS A 186 12.49 12.30 1.02
C CYS A 186 12.73 13.10 -0.26
N GLY A 187 11.73 13.77 -0.80
CA GLY A 187 11.85 14.52 -2.02
C GLY A 187 11.25 15.91 -1.96
N LEU A 188 11.98 16.87 -2.48
CA LEU A 188 11.55 18.22 -2.73
C LEU A 188 11.90 18.60 -4.17
N GLY A 189 11.07 19.43 -4.79
CA GLY A 189 11.28 19.98 -6.12
C GLY A 189 10.26 21.08 -6.43
N PHE A 190 10.30 21.62 -7.63
CA PHE A 190 9.33 22.58 -8.12
C PHE A 190 8.63 22.05 -9.34
N ASP A 191 7.35 22.39 -9.51
CA ASP A 191 6.67 22.16 -10.79
C ASP A 191 6.96 23.31 -11.80
N ALA A 192 6.36 23.19 -12.98
CA ALA A 192 6.55 24.17 -14.05
C ALA A 192 5.98 25.57 -13.70
N GLU A 193 5.03 25.63 -12.78
CA GLU A 193 4.43 26.86 -12.26
C GLU A 193 5.23 27.49 -11.11
N GLY A 194 6.31 26.83 -10.66
CA GLY A 194 7.15 27.28 -9.55
C GLY A 194 6.57 26.99 -8.16
N ARG A 195 5.61 26.08 -8.06
CA ARG A 195 5.07 25.64 -6.77
C ARG A 195 5.99 24.59 -6.16
N LEU A 196 6.27 24.71 -4.86
CA LEU A 196 7.07 23.72 -4.14
C LEU A 196 6.29 22.41 -4.01
N LEU A 197 6.91 21.33 -4.44
CA LEU A 197 6.41 19.96 -4.33
C LEU A 197 7.19 19.20 -3.27
N ALA A 198 6.49 18.27 -2.60
CA ALA A 198 7.13 17.32 -1.68
C ALA A 198 6.57 15.91 -1.89
N THR A 199 7.45 14.91 -1.82
CA THR A 199 7.06 13.51 -1.64
C THR A 199 7.19 13.13 -0.17
N ASP A 200 6.41 12.16 0.28
CA ASP A 200 6.57 11.56 1.60
C ASP A 200 6.45 10.03 1.50
N ASN A 201 6.93 9.32 2.49
CA ASN A 201 6.90 7.87 2.49
C ASN A 201 5.74 7.34 3.31
N GLN A 202 5.15 6.23 2.82
CA GLN A 202 4.14 5.49 3.57
C GLN A 202 4.60 5.21 5.01
N GLY A 203 3.66 5.28 5.94
CA GLY A 203 3.89 4.96 7.37
C GLY A 203 2.73 5.43 8.24
N ASP A 204 3.00 5.55 9.53
CA ASP A 204 2.05 6.13 10.46
C ASP A 204 1.61 7.54 10.00
N TRP A 205 0.29 7.78 10.02
CA TRP A 205 -0.36 9.00 9.52
C TRP A 205 -0.07 9.32 8.03
N MET A 206 0.55 8.38 7.32
CA MET A 206 0.85 8.50 5.89
C MET A 206 0.40 7.21 5.18
N PRO A 207 -0.86 7.17 4.70
CA PRO A 207 -1.49 5.93 4.24
C PRO A 207 -0.82 5.29 3.04
N SER A 208 -0.32 6.07 2.09
CA SER A 208 0.50 5.67 0.95
C SER A 208 1.54 6.75 0.68
N SER A 209 2.36 6.60 -0.34
CA SER A 209 3.33 7.64 -0.73
C SER A 209 2.63 8.75 -1.49
N PRO A 210 2.62 10.02 -0.99
CA PRO A 210 1.96 11.13 -1.66
C PRO A 210 2.93 11.98 -2.47
N ILE A 211 2.36 12.80 -3.37
CA ILE A 211 2.96 14.04 -3.86
C ILE A 211 2.08 15.18 -3.37
N TYR A 212 2.67 16.12 -2.64
CA TYR A 212 2.01 17.32 -2.17
C TYR A 212 2.41 18.53 -3.01
N VAL A 213 1.47 19.42 -3.26
CA VAL A 213 1.77 20.84 -3.50
C VAL A 213 1.85 21.47 -2.12
N VAL A 214 3.05 21.87 -1.71
CA VAL A 214 3.33 22.33 -0.35
C VAL A 214 2.69 23.70 -0.12
N GLN A 215 1.85 23.79 0.90
CA GLN A 215 1.26 25.07 1.31
C GLN A 215 2.05 25.64 2.48
N ARG A 216 2.44 26.91 2.35
CA ARG A 216 3.09 27.62 3.45
C ARG A 216 2.20 27.62 4.69
N ASP A 217 2.80 27.35 5.86
CA ASP A 217 2.12 27.19 7.16
C ASP A 217 1.11 26.02 7.20
N GLY A 218 1.02 25.21 6.13
CA GLY A 218 0.08 24.11 5.99
C GLY A 218 0.46 22.88 6.83
N PHE A 219 -0.57 22.19 7.34
CA PHE A 219 -0.46 20.88 7.99
C PHE A 219 -0.67 19.75 6.98
N HIS A 220 0.32 18.86 6.78
CA HIS A 220 0.32 17.82 5.74
C HIS A 220 -0.05 16.41 6.26
N GLY A 221 -0.40 16.28 7.55
CA GLY A 221 -1.09 15.09 8.05
C GLY A 221 -0.45 14.42 9.25
N HIS A 222 0.87 14.43 9.42
CA HIS A 222 1.49 13.77 10.57
C HIS A 222 1.49 14.68 11.81
N PRO A 223 0.86 14.26 12.95
CA PRO A 223 0.69 15.13 14.12
C PRO A 223 2.01 15.50 14.82
N ALA A 224 3.04 14.66 14.76
CA ALA A 224 4.29 14.88 15.51
C ALA A 224 4.94 16.25 15.22
N GLY A 225 4.85 16.74 13.98
CA GLY A 225 5.40 18.04 13.60
C GLY A 225 4.76 19.24 14.31
N LEU A 226 3.53 19.07 14.84
CA LEU A 226 2.82 20.13 15.59
C LEU A 226 3.55 20.57 16.85
N ARG A 227 4.37 19.70 17.45
CA ARG A 227 5.18 20.01 18.63
C ARG A 227 5.96 21.32 18.47
N TRP A 228 6.40 21.64 17.26
CA TRP A 228 7.26 22.80 16.98
C TRP A 228 6.50 24.02 16.43
N THR A 229 5.16 23.93 16.30
CA THR A 229 4.34 25.12 16.02
C THR A 229 4.34 26.07 17.20
N GLU A 230 4.09 27.35 16.94
CA GLU A 230 4.05 28.37 18.00
C GLU A 230 3.02 28.05 19.08
N SER A 231 1.82 27.58 18.71
CA SER A 231 0.75 27.26 19.65
C SER A 231 1.12 26.11 20.60
N TYR A 232 1.67 25.01 20.08
CA TYR A 232 2.07 23.87 20.90
C TYR A 232 3.24 24.21 21.82
N ARG A 233 4.21 24.98 21.32
CA ARG A 233 5.37 25.44 22.13
C ARG A 233 4.93 26.38 23.26
N ALA A 234 4.05 27.35 22.96
CA ALA A 234 3.57 28.30 23.95
C ALA A 234 2.78 27.62 25.10
N GLU A 235 2.06 26.55 24.78
CA GLU A 235 1.27 25.78 25.75
C GLU A 235 2.05 24.63 26.38
N GLY A 236 3.26 24.32 25.91
CA GLY A 236 4.05 23.15 26.36
C GLY A 236 3.36 21.82 26.03
N ARG A 237 2.58 21.77 24.95
CA ARG A 237 1.84 20.56 24.55
C ARG A 237 2.71 19.63 23.72
N GLU A 238 2.47 18.33 23.93
CA GLU A 238 2.92 17.26 23.04
C GLU A 238 1.74 16.77 22.19
N PRO A 239 1.89 16.55 20.89
CA PRO A 239 0.84 15.90 20.10
C PRO A 239 0.68 14.44 20.55
N ASP A 240 -0.56 13.96 20.58
CA ASP A 240 -0.83 12.54 20.74
C ASP A 240 -0.47 11.82 19.43
N ASP A 241 0.28 10.72 19.54
CA ASP A 241 0.75 9.96 18.38
C ASP A 241 -0.30 8.97 17.83
N LYS A 242 -1.43 8.79 18.53
CA LYS A 242 -2.52 7.89 18.13
C LYS A 242 -3.86 8.57 17.86
N GLU A 243 -4.04 9.80 18.32
CA GLU A 243 -5.29 10.52 18.12
C GLU A 243 -5.19 11.51 16.94
N PRO A 244 -6.19 11.56 16.06
CA PRO A 244 -6.24 12.53 14.99
C PRO A 244 -6.36 13.94 15.54
N VAL A 245 -5.69 14.88 14.90
CA VAL A 245 -5.76 16.29 15.28
C VAL A 245 -6.92 17.00 14.57
N ASP A 246 -7.54 17.95 15.27
CA ASP A 246 -8.61 18.80 14.75
C ASP A 246 -8.03 19.97 13.93
N LEU A 247 -7.34 19.65 12.87
CA LEU A 247 -6.78 20.62 11.92
C LEU A 247 -7.14 20.24 10.48
N ASP A 248 -7.34 21.25 9.65
CA ASP A 248 -7.47 21.02 8.22
C ASP A 248 -6.14 20.54 7.64
N ARG A 249 -6.18 19.39 6.99
CA ARG A 249 -5.02 18.80 6.35
C ARG A 249 -4.92 19.25 4.90
N VAL A 250 -3.73 19.64 4.46
CA VAL A 250 -3.45 19.83 3.03
C VAL A 250 -3.61 18.49 2.33
N PRO A 251 -4.52 18.35 1.34
CA PRO A 251 -4.70 17.09 0.62
C PRO A 251 -3.45 16.79 -0.22
N ALA A 252 -3.09 15.51 -0.33
CA ALA A 252 -2.12 15.11 -1.33
C ALA A 252 -2.69 15.40 -2.73
N ALA A 253 -1.91 16.04 -3.59
CA ALA A 253 -2.29 16.22 -4.99
C ALA A 253 -2.36 14.86 -5.71
N ILE A 254 -1.47 13.94 -5.33
CA ILE A 254 -1.41 12.58 -5.87
C ILE A 254 -1.14 11.61 -4.73
N TRP A 255 -1.94 10.55 -4.67
CA TRP A 255 -1.63 9.33 -3.94
C TRP A 255 -1.08 8.30 -4.92
N ILE A 256 0.15 7.88 -4.71
CA ILE A 256 0.78 6.85 -5.55
C ILE A 256 0.31 5.48 -5.05
N PRO A 257 -0.21 4.58 -5.91
CA PRO A 257 -0.56 3.23 -5.54
C PRO A 257 0.60 2.51 -4.83
N TYR A 258 0.30 1.79 -3.77
CA TYR A 258 1.31 1.12 -2.93
C TYR A 258 2.23 0.18 -3.71
N GLU A 259 1.70 -0.51 -4.72
CA GLU A 259 2.47 -1.41 -5.58
C GLU A 259 3.48 -0.68 -6.47
N TRP A 260 3.23 0.61 -6.78
CA TRP A 260 4.16 1.41 -7.57
C TRP A 260 5.17 2.15 -6.70
N SER A 261 4.82 2.51 -5.47
CA SER A 261 5.76 3.13 -4.55
C SER A 261 5.47 2.88 -3.10
N ARG A 262 6.52 2.51 -2.37
CA ARG A 262 6.55 2.41 -0.91
C ARG A 262 7.50 3.40 -0.28
N SER A 263 8.49 3.88 -1.05
CA SER A 263 9.51 4.81 -0.60
C SER A 263 9.93 5.69 -1.78
N THR A 264 9.23 6.80 -1.93
CA THR A 264 9.59 7.82 -2.91
C THR A 264 10.93 8.47 -2.55
N GLY A 265 11.75 8.73 -3.57
CA GLY A 265 12.88 9.65 -3.47
C GLY A 265 12.48 11.08 -3.82
N ASN A 266 13.41 11.86 -4.41
CA ASN A 266 13.07 13.19 -4.90
C ASN A 266 12.27 13.13 -6.20
N LEU A 267 11.81 14.29 -6.60
CA LEU A 267 11.12 14.53 -7.86
C LEU A 267 11.76 15.68 -8.62
N VAL A 268 11.59 15.68 -9.92
CA VAL A 268 12.05 16.76 -10.82
C VAL A 268 11.07 16.94 -11.96
N THR A 269 10.82 18.19 -12.36
CA THR A 269 9.96 18.51 -13.50
C THR A 269 10.77 18.59 -14.78
N ASP A 270 10.26 18.01 -15.86
CA ASP A 270 10.86 18.12 -17.18
C ASP A 270 10.72 19.57 -17.70
N THR A 271 11.84 20.25 -17.79
CA THR A 271 11.99 21.60 -18.38
C THR A 271 13.03 21.59 -19.48
N THR A 272 13.21 20.42 -20.13
CA THR A 272 14.28 20.21 -21.14
C THR A 272 13.94 20.78 -22.53
N GLY A 273 12.76 21.40 -22.70
CA GLY A 273 12.30 21.88 -24.00
C GLY A 273 12.02 20.77 -24.99
N GLY A 274 11.66 19.57 -24.49
CA GLY A 274 11.40 18.37 -25.29
C GLY A 274 12.63 17.53 -25.60
N ALA A 275 13.81 17.84 -25.04
CA ALA A 275 15.01 17.03 -25.24
C ALA A 275 14.88 15.63 -24.58
N PHE A 276 14.08 15.51 -23.52
CA PHE A 276 13.77 14.23 -22.86
C PHE A 276 12.57 13.50 -23.50
N GLY A 277 11.85 14.13 -24.43
CA GLY A 277 10.74 13.50 -25.12
C GLY A 277 9.41 14.27 -25.01
N PRO A 278 8.23 13.61 -25.08
CA PRO A 278 6.94 14.28 -25.24
C PRO A 278 6.31 14.79 -23.93
N PHE A 279 7.01 14.69 -22.78
CA PHE A 279 6.43 14.88 -21.45
C PHE A 279 6.88 16.18 -20.78
N GLU A 280 7.23 17.20 -21.55
CA GLU A 280 7.57 18.53 -21.07
C GLU A 280 6.55 19.05 -20.05
N GLY A 281 7.02 19.59 -18.92
CA GLY A 281 6.22 20.09 -17.80
C GLY A 281 5.72 19.00 -16.84
N GLN A 282 5.94 17.71 -17.14
CA GLN A 282 5.57 16.63 -16.24
C GLN A 282 6.66 16.32 -15.21
N ILE A 283 6.26 15.66 -14.15
CA ILE A 283 7.08 15.39 -12.98
C ILE A 283 7.59 13.96 -13.04
N PHE A 284 8.90 13.77 -12.83
CA PHE A 284 9.53 12.45 -12.72
C PHE A 284 9.91 12.20 -11.26
N VAL A 285 9.50 11.06 -10.72
CA VAL A 285 9.63 10.73 -9.30
C VAL A 285 10.51 9.50 -9.14
N ALA A 286 11.55 9.64 -8.33
CA ALA A 286 12.41 8.51 -7.94
C ALA A 286 11.67 7.55 -7.02
N GLU A 287 11.85 6.25 -7.21
CA GLU A 287 11.30 5.23 -6.33
C GLU A 287 12.37 4.19 -5.95
N LEU A 288 12.59 4.04 -4.65
CA LEU A 288 13.71 3.28 -4.12
C LEU A 288 13.42 1.78 -4.02
N THR A 289 12.21 1.40 -3.59
CA THR A 289 11.90 0.00 -3.24
C THR A 289 11.57 -0.86 -4.45
N THR A 290 10.76 -0.35 -5.37
CA THR A 290 10.40 -1.04 -6.62
C THR A 290 11.43 -0.80 -7.72
N GLY A 291 12.35 0.16 -7.52
CA GLY A 291 13.49 0.39 -8.40
C GLY A 291 13.12 1.00 -9.74
N GLN A 292 12.16 1.89 -9.76
CA GLN A 292 11.63 2.53 -10.95
C GLN A 292 11.67 4.07 -10.86
N VAL A 293 11.41 4.70 -11.98
CA VAL A 293 11.05 6.11 -12.08
C VAL A 293 9.58 6.17 -12.46
N LEU A 294 8.79 6.96 -11.73
CA LEU A 294 7.40 7.23 -12.03
C LEU A 294 7.28 8.56 -12.77
N ARG A 295 6.19 8.73 -13.51
CA ARG A 295 5.82 9.99 -14.16
C ARG A 295 4.51 10.48 -13.58
N ALA A 296 4.38 11.77 -13.35
CA ALA A 296 3.18 12.37 -12.77
C ALA A 296 2.86 13.73 -13.42
N GLU A 297 1.59 14.12 -13.34
CA GLU A 297 1.16 15.48 -13.65
C GLU A 297 0.12 15.96 -12.65
N ILE A 298 0.15 17.25 -12.35
CA ILE A 298 -0.79 17.90 -11.43
C ILE A 298 -1.62 18.90 -12.22
N GLU A 299 -2.91 18.95 -11.93
CA GLU A 299 -3.83 19.99 -12.41
C GLU A 299 -4.58 20.60 -11.24
N ASP A 300 -5.09 21.81 -11.42
CA ASP A 300 -5.93 22.49 -10.45
C ASP A 300 -7.38 22.52 -10.92
N ILE A 301 -8.25 21.94 -10.10
CA ILE A 301 -9.69 22.00 -10.29
C ILE A 301 -10.31 22.95 -9.25
N ASP A 302 -10.79 24.11 -9.69
CA ASP A 302 -11.38 25.14 -8.82
C ASP A 302 -10.48 25.49 -7.61
N GLY A 303 -9.16 25.59 -7.81
CA GLY A 303 -8.16 25.94 -6.79
C GLY A 303 -7.75 24.78 -5.87
N VAL A 304 -8.04 23.54 -6.25
CA VAL A 304 -7.59 22.34 -5.53
C VAL A 304 -6.67 21.52 -6.43
N SER A 305 -5.44 21.29 -5.97
CA SER A 305 -4.45 20.50 -6.71
C SER A 305 -4.74 19.01 -6.61
N GLN A 306 -4.70 18.33 -7.75
CA GLN A 306 -4.91 16.89 -7.91
C GLN A 306 -4.23 16.41 -9.18
N GLY A 307 -4.20 15.11 -9.48
CA GLY A 307 -3.55 14.71 -10.70
C GLY A 307 -3.35 13.22 -10.89
N ALA A 308 -2.58 12.90 -11.91
CA ALA A 308 -2.33 11.54 -12.39
C ALA A 308 -0.89 11.11 -12.16
N VAL A 309 -0.69 9.80 -11.99
CA VAL A 309 0.63 9.16 -11.90
C VAL A 309 0.65 7.86 -12.71
N TRP A 310 1.78 7.60 -13.36
CA TRP A 310 2.05 6.41 -14.18
C TRP A 310 3.37 5.75 -13.81
N PRO A 311 3.56 4.46 -13.99
CA PRO A 311 4.87 3.88 -14.21
C PRO A 311 5.55 4.55 -15.42
N PHE A 312 6.86 4.74 -15.38
CA PHE A 312 7.60 5.30 -16.53
C PHE A 312 8.76 4.39 -16.95
N MET A 313 9.70 4.12 -16.04
CA MET A 313 10.85 3.29 -16.34
C MET A 313 11.12 2.34 -15.19
N ASP A 314 10.98 1.05 -15.44
CA ASP A 314 11.26 -0.03 -14.49
C ASP A 314 12.74 -0.44 -14.49
N ARG A 315 13.14 -1.21 -13.46
CA ARG A 315 14.48 -1.83 -13.36
C ARG A 315 15.67 -0.85 -13.44
N VAL A 316 15.45 0.40 -13.05
CA VAL A 316 16.53 1.38 -12.97
C VAL A 316 17.48 1.07 -11.81
N GLY A 317 17.02 0.40 -10.77
CA GLY A 317 17.72 0.15 -9.50
C GLY A 317 17.11 0.97 -8.38
N SER A 318 17.65 0.89 -7.15
CA SER A 318 17.11 1.63 -6.01
C SER A 318 17.28 3.14 -6.20
N VAL A 319 16.40 3.76 -6.98
CA VAL A 319 16.50 5.19 -7.34
C VAL A 319 16.07 6.05 -6.16
N ALA A 320 16.99 6.82 -5.61
CA ALA A 320 16.73 7.78 -4.54
C ALA A 320 16.74 9.22 -5.02
N ARG A 321 17.48 9.52 -6.10
CA ARG A 321 17.65 10.86 -6.66
C ARG A 321 17.49 10.85 -8.17
N VAL A 322 16.85 11.89 -8.68
CA VAL A 322 16.73 12.17 -10.11
C VAL A 322 17.02 13.66 -10.35
N ALA A 323 17.70 13.97 -11.44
CA ALA A 323 17.94 15.34 -11.88
C ALA A 323 18.09 15.38 -13.40
N PHE A 324 17.49 16.37 -14.06
CA PHE A 324 17.72 16.60 -15.50
C PHE A 324 19.09 17.24 -15.72
N ALA A 325 19.86 16.61 -16.56
CA ALA A 325 21.16 17.13 -16.97
C ALA A 325 21.01 18.20 -18.07
N PRO A 326 22.04 19.05 -18.25
CA PRO A 326 22.05 20.07 -19.30
C PRO A 326 21.85 19.54 -20.73
N ASP A 327 22.22 18.28 -20.98
CA ASP A 327 22.00 17.60 -22.27
C ASP A 327 20.57 17.06 -22.47
N GLY A 328 19.68 17.30 -21.48
CA GLY A 328 18.29 16.85 -21.47
C GLY A 328 18.08 15.41 -21.02
N SER A 329 19.11 14.65 -20.64
CA SER A 329 18.95 13.32 -20.06
C SER A 329 18.58 13.36 -18.59
N LEU A 330 17.95 12.32 -18.06
CA LEU A 330 17.61 12.17 -16.64
C LEU A 330 18.68 11.33 -15.94
N VAL A 331 19.44 11.96 -15.03
CA VAL A 331 20.45 11.28 -14.20
C VAL A 331 19.78 10.75 -12.94
N CYS A 332 19.99 9.45 -12.66
CA CYS A 332 19.41 8.71 -11.56
C CYS A 332 20.50 8.27 -10.58
N GLY A 333 20.41 8.69 -9.33
CA GLY A 333 21.28 8.30 -8.24
C GLY A 333 20.70 7.14 -7.44
N LEU A 334 21.49 6.08 -7.26
CA LEU A 334 21.04 4.86 -6.61
C LEU A 334 21.52 4.80 -5.16
N THR A 335 20.63 4.43 -4.26
CA THR A 335 20.92 4.25 -2.83
C THR A 335 20.05 3.15 -2.26
N ASN A 336 20.67 2.13 -1.69
CA ASN A 336 19.98 1.07 -0.97
C ASN A 336 20.82 0.61 0.22
N ARG A 337 20.50 1.10 1.38
CA ARG A 337 21.23 0.77 2.61
C ARG A 337 20.60 -0.38 3.39
N GLY A 338 20.06 -1.36 2.70
CA GLY A 338 19.39 -2.50 3.32
C GLY A 338 17.93 -2.24 3.70
N TRP A 339 17.33 -1.16 3.18
CA TRP A 339 15.89 -0.90 3.32
C TRP A 339 15.00 -1.72 2.39
N GLY A 340 15.61 -2.64 1.64
CA GLY A 340 14.97 -3.28 0.51
C GLY A 340 15.17 -2.45 -0.77
N GLY A 341 14.74 -2.96 -1.87
CA GLY A 341 14.88 -2.32 -3.17
C GLY A 341 15.65 -3.19 -4.16
N LEU A 342 15.46 -2.89 -5.44
CA LEU A 342 16.05 -3.67 -6.52
C LEU A 342 17.54 -3.34 -6.70
N ALA A 343 18.31 -4.35 -7.04
CA ALA A 343 19.69 -4.14 -7.46
C ALA A 343 19.73 -3.49 -8.86
N PRO A 344 20.74 -2.64 -9.14
CA PRO A 344 21.79 -2.22 -8.23
C PRO A 344 21.31 -1.22 -7.16
N GLY A 345 21.90 -1.30 -5.97
CA GLY A 345 21.58 -0.43 -4.81
C GLY A 345 22.53 0.75 -4.62
N HIS A 346 23.44 1.00 -5.55
CA HIS A 346 24.38 2.13 -5.55
C HIS A 346 24.88 2.39 -6.97
N GLY A 347 25.39 3.60 -7.19
CA GLY A 347 25.90 4.05 -8.49
C GLY A 347 25.05 5.15 -9.10
N VAL A 348 25.39 5.50 -10.32
CA VAL A 348 24.70 6.51 -11.13
C VAL A 348 24.26 5.90 -12.44
N ARG A 349 23.02 6.15 -12.83
CA ARG A 349 22.46 5.79 -14.13
C ARG A 349 21.94 7.03 -14.84
N ARG A 350 21.84 6.91 -16.16
CA ARG A 350 21.36 7.96 -17.04
C ARG A 350 20.25 7.37 -17.90
N ILE A 351 19.12 8.05 -17.99
CA ILE A 351 18.02 7.72 -18.90
C ILE A 351 18.03 8.76 -20.01
N ARG A 352 18.24 8.30 -21.24
CA ARG A 352 18.34 9.16 -22.42
C ARG A 352 17.24 8.84 -23.44
N PHE A 353 16.60 9.90 -23.93
CA PHE A 353 15.60 9.76 -25.00
C PHE A 353 16.27 9.37 -26.33
N THR A 354 15.67 8.40 -27.02
CA THR A 354 16.21 7.88 -28.29
C THR A 354 15.75 8.66 -29.52
N GLY A 355 14.82 9.62 -29.35
CA GLY A 355 14.13 10.31 -30.42
C GLY A 355 12.89 9.56 -30.94
N GLN A 356 12.60 8.36 -30.45
CA GLN A 356 11.42 7.60 -30.82
C GLN A 356 10.32 7.80 -29.76
N VAL A 357 9.22 8.41 -30.16
CA VAL A 357 8.07 8.58 -29.27
C VAL A 357 7.25 7.29 -29.24
N PRO A 358 7.08 6.61 -28.09
CA PRO A 358 6.21 5.44 -27.99
C PRO A 358 4.73 5.84 -28.03
N MET A 359 3.84 4.87 -28.26
CA MET A 359 2.41 5.05 -27.97
C MET A 359 2.21 5.05 -26.47
N GLU A 360 1.76 6.19 -25.90
CA GLU A 360 1.66 6.39 -24.47
C GLU A 360 0.50 7.34 -24.12
N MET A 361 -0.07 7.20 -22.93
CA MET A 361 -0.94 8.23 -22.36
C MET A 361 -0.08 9.46 -22.04
N LYS A 362 -0.32 10.56 -22.73
CA LYS A 362 0.42 11.80 -22.55
C LYS A 362 -0.15 12.62 -21.39
N HIS A 363 -1.47 12.81 -21.38
CA HIS A 363 -2.18 13.52 -20.34
C HIS A 363 -3.45 12.75 -19.94
N VAL A 364 -3.80 12.79 -18.64
CA VAL A 364 -5.09 12.33 -18.13
C VAL A 364 -5.67 13.44 -17.26
N ARG A 365 -6.77 14.02 -17.71
CA ARG A 365 -7.40 15.16 -17.07
C ARG A 365 -8.82 14.81 -16.64
N LEU A 366 -9.19 15.28 -15.45
CA LEU A 366 -10.54 15.12 -14.95
C LEU A 366 -11.45 16.21 -15.57
N VAL A 367 -12.49 15.77 -16.25
CA VAL A 367 -13.52 16.66 -16.82
C VAL A 367 -14.88 16.39 -16.22
N SER A 368 -15.85 17.25 -16.51
CA SER A 368 -17.22 17.03 -16.04
C SER A 368 -17.77 15.69 -16.55
N GLY A 369 -18.03 14.76 -15.64
CA GLY A 369 -18.61 13.46 -15.95
C GLY A 369 -17.63 12.40 -16.45
N GLY A 370 -16.30 12.59 -16.33
CA GLY A 370 -15.35 11.59 -16.79
C GLY A 370 -13.91 12.05 -16.88
N PHE A 371 -13.16 11.46 -17.82
CA PHE A 371 -11.75 11.77 -18.07
C PHE A 371 -11.50 12.03 -19.54
N ASP A 372 -10.60 12.97 -19.84
CA ASP A 372 -9.96 13.12 -21.13
C ASP A 372 -8.55 12.53 -21.07
N VAL A 373 -8.29 11.56 -21.92
CA VAL A 373 -6.99 10.88 -22.03
C VAL A 373 -6.37 11.23 -23.38
N GLU A 374 -5.29 12.01 -23.35
CA GLU A 374 -4.52 12.35 -24.55
C GLU A 374 -3.38 11.36 -24.75
N PHE A 375 -3.23 10.87 -25.98
CA PHE A 375 -2.16 9.95 -26.37
C PHE A 375 -1.09 10.65 -27.21
N THR A 376 0.12 10.12 -27.16
CA THR A 376 1.26 10.59 -27.96
C THR A 376 1.09 10.38 -29.45
N HIS A 377 0.32 9.37 -29.85
CA HIS A 377 -0.01 9.04 -31.25
C HIS A 377 -1.53 8.91 -31.44
N PRO A 378 -2.04 9.10 -32.69
CA PRO A 378 -3.44 8.81 -33.00
C PRO A 378 -3.80 7.35 -32.73
N VAL A 379 -4.93 7.11 -32.10
CA VAL A 379 -5.46 5.76 -31.79
C VAL A 379 -6.02 5.13 -33.07
N VAL A 380 -5.74 3.84 -33.27
CA VAL A 380 -6.31 3.04 -34.36
C VAL A 380 -7.59 2.35 -33.89
N GLY A 381 -8.61 2.30 -34.74
CA GLY A 381 -9.88 1.66 -34.41
C GLY A 381 -10.76 2.50 -33.48
N HIS A 382 -11.65 1.86 -32.78
CA HIS A 382 -12.53 2.42 -31.78
C HIS A 382 -12.19 1.80 -30.44
N ILE A 383 -12.25 2.56 -29.37
CA ILE A 383 -12.07 2.03 -28.01
C ILE A 383 -13.45 1.86 -27.39
N GLU A 384 -13.85 0.61 -27.19
CA GLU A 384 -15.12 0.30 -26.55
C GLU A 384 -15.07 0.49 -25.03
N PRO A 385 -16.18 0.84 -24.37
CA PRO A 385 -16.24 0.93 -22.91
C PRO A 385 -15.71 -0.32 -22.19
N SER A 386 -15.92 -1.50 -22.73
CA SER A 386 -15.45 -2.79 -22.17
C SER A 386 -13.94 -2.99 -22.17
N GLN A 387 -13.19 -2.16 -22.92
CA GLN A 387 -11.73 -2.16 -22.92
C GLN A 387 -11.14 -1.30 -21.79
N ILE A 388 -11.98 -0.54 -21.09
CA ILE A 388 -11.57 0.35 -20.04
C ILE A 388 -12.13 -0.14 -18.71
N HIS A 389 -11.26 -0.54 -17.81
CA HIS A 389 -11.61 -0.87 -16.44
C HIS A 389 -11.29 0.31 -15.54
N ILE A 390 -12.23 0.70 -14.68
CA ILE A 390 -12.02 1.78 -13.72
C ILE A 390 -12.48 1.31 -12.36
N ASP A 391 -11.60 1.34 -11.41
CA ASP A 391 -11.95 1.19 -10.00
C ASP A 391 -11.52 2.43 -9.18
N THR A 392 -12.20 2.65 -8.07
CA THR A 392 -11.89 3.76 -7.17
C THR A 392 -11.76 3.27 -5.75
N TYR A 393 -10.86 3.88 -5.00
CA TYR A 393 -10.63 3.57 -3.59
C TYR A 393 -10.20 4.83 -2.84
N ASP A 394 -10.09 4.73 -1.52
CA ASP A 394 -9.49 5.73 -0.66
C ASP A 394 -8.67 5.08 0.45
N TYR A 395 -8.19 5.86 1.41
CA TYR A 395 -7.32 5.40 2.48
C TYR A 395 -7.84 5.84 3.85
N ASN A 396 -7.53 5.06 4.89
CA ASN A 396 -7.66 5.50 6.27
C ASN A 396 -6.48 6.40 6.64
N TRP A 397 -6.77 7.53 7.25
CA TRP A 397 -5.75 8.39 7.84
C TRP A 397 -5.70 8.13 9.34
N TRP A 398 -4.71 7.38 9.79
CA TRP A 398 -4.60 6.88 11.15
C TRP A 398 -3.15 6.71 11.60
N TRP A 399 -2.96 6.40 12.88
CA TRP A 399 -1.66 6.17 13.50
C TRP A 399 -0.99 4.85 13.09
N LYS A 400 -1.70 3.90 12.48
CA LYS A 400 -1.12 2.63 11.99
C LYS A 400 -0.25 2.88 10.77
N TYR A 401 0.69 1.97 10.53
CA TYR A 401 1.60 2.04 9.38
C TYR A 401 0.85 1.82 8.08
N GLY A 402 0.81 2.83 7.24
CA GLY A 402 0.12 2.77 5.97
C GLY A 402 -1.39 2.57 6.08
N SER A 403 -2.05 2.43 4.97
CA SER A 403 -3.45 2.00 4.87
C SER A 403 -3.60 1.10 3.67
N PRO A 404 -4.30 -0.03 3.80
CA PRO A 404 -4.77 -0.71 2.61
C PRO A 404 -5.70 0.21 1.81
N GLU A 405 -5.85 -0.07 0.53
CA GLU A 405 -6.86 0.57 -0.31
C GLU A 405 -8.25 0.18 0.18
N LYS A 406 -9.04 1.18 0.57
CA LYS A 406 -10.32 1.00 1.22
C LYS A 406 -11.49 1.43 0.35
N ARG A 407 -12.68 0.91 0.64
CA ARG A 407 -13.94 1.27 -0.04
C ARG A 407 -13.82 1.19 -1.57
N ARG A 408 -13.16 0.11 -2.04
CA ARG A 408 -12.94 -0.15 -3.45
C ARG A 408 -14.27 -0.30 -4.16
N ASN A 409 -14.42 0.34 -5.32
CA ASN A 409 -15.66 0.31 -6.09
C ASN A 409 -15.35 0.40 -7.58
N GLU A 410 -15.78 -0.60 -8.33
CA GLU A 410 -15.68 -0.60 -9.78
C GLU A 410 -16.71 0.35 -10.39
N LEU A 411 -16.28 1.16 -11.34
CA LEU A 411 -17.13 2.14 -12.02
C LEU A 411 -17.35 1.75 -13.48
N SER A 412 -18.60 1.80 -13.90
CA SER A 412 -18.95 1.54 -15.29
C SER A 412 -18.62 2.74 -16.19
N VAL A 413 -17.93 2.49 -17.28
CA VAL A 413 -17.76 3.44 -18.39
C VAL A 413 -19.04 3.42 -19.22
N SER A 414 -19.73 4.56 -19.28
CA SER A 414 -21.02 4.66 -19.98
C SER A 414 -20.87 4.94 -21.47
N ALA A 415 -19.81 5.62 -21.87
CA ALA A 415 -19.51 5.92 -23.27
C ALA A 415 -18.04 6.30 -23.46
N THR A 416 -17.56 6.14 -24.69
CA THR A 416 -16.26 6.61 -25.14
C THR A 416 -16.40 7.39 -26.43
N SER A 417 -15.57 8.40 -26.63
CA SER A 417 -15.50 9.11 -27.90
C SER A 417 -14.08 9.64 -28.17
N LEU A 418 -13.61 9.51 -29.40
CA LEU A 418 -12.32 10.03 -29.82
C LEU A 418 -12.47 11.39 -30.49
N SER A 419 -11.52 12.29 -30.21
CA SER A 419 -11.35 13.56 -30.94
C SER A 419 -11.14 13.36 -32.45
N ALA A 420 -11.29 14.41 -33.23
CA ALA A 420 -11.16 14.34 -34.68
C ALA A 420 -9.73 13.93 -35.14
N ASP A 421 -8.72 14.35 -34.41
CA ASP A 421 -7.32 13.98 -34.61
C ASP A 421 -6.95 12.60 -34.02
N ARG A 422 -7.93 11.96 -33.34
CA ARG A 422 -7.83 10.65 -32.70
C ARG A 422 -6.77 10.55 -31.60
N ARG A 423 -6.37 11.68 -31.02
CA ARG A 423 -5.36 11.71 -29.95
C ARG A 423 -5.98 11.80 -28.56
N THR A 424 -7.19 12.32 -28.43
CA THR A 424 -7.87 12.45 -27.14
C THR A 424 -9.07 11.53 -27.10
N LEU A 425 -9.11 10.67 -26.08
CA LEU A 425 -10.22 9.80 -25.74
C LEU A 425 -10.99 10.42 -24.59
N HIS A 426 -12.26 10.77 -24.83
CA HIS A 426 -13.16 11.10 -23.77
C HIS A 426 -13.80 9.84 -23.19
N VAL A 427 -13.70 9.63 -21.88
CA VAL A 427 -14.22 8.48 -21.13
C VAL A 427 -15.29 8.97 -20.19
N SER A 428 -16.56 8.63 -20.47
CA SER A 428 -17.69 9.07 -19.63
C SER A 428 -17.89 8.14 -18.43
N VAL A 429 -17.78 8.68 -17.22
CA VAL A 429 -17.88 7.96 -15.94
C VAL A 429 -18.78 8.73 -14.98
N PRO A 430 -20.10 8.46 -14.95
CA PRO A 430 -21.07 9.31 -14.26
C PRO A 430 -21.01 9.24 -12.73
N MET A 431 -20.35 8.24 -12.15
CA MET A 431 -20.37 7.97 -10.69
C MET A 431 -19.08 8.37 -9.95
N LEU A 432 -18.24 9.21 -10.57
CA LEU A 432 -17.04 9.72 -9.92
C LEU A 432 -17.36 10.51 -8.64
N ARG A 433 -16.51 10.36 -7.64
CA ARG A 433 -16.61 11.06 -6.35
C ARG A 433 -15.28 11.68 -5.95
N ALA A 434 -15.34 12.85 -5.32
CA ALA A 434 -14.18 13.48 -4.69
C ALA A 434 -13.72 12.68 -3.45
N GLY A 435 -12.42 12.80 -3.11
CA GLY A 435 -11.80 12.10 -2.00
C GLY A 435 -11.40 10.66 -2.33
N ARG A 436 -11.26 10.33 -3.61
CA ARG A 436 -10.92 8.97 -4.08
C ARG A 436 -9.70 8.99 -4.99
N VAL A 437 -9.04 7.85 -5.07
CA VAL A 437 -8.09 7.54 -6.15
C VAL A 437 -8.84 6.70 -7.18
N ALA A 438 -8.81 7.10 -8.44
CA ALA A 438 -9.34 6.33 -9.56
C ALA A 438 -8.19 5.63 -10.27
N ARG A 439 -8.29 4.33 -10.44
CA ARG A 439 -7.38 3.51 -11.25
C ARG A 439 -8.03 3.23 -12.58
N LEU A 440 -7.39 3.61 -13.67
CA LEU A 440 -7.89 3.40 -15.01
C LEU A 440 -6.94 2.44 -15.73
N GLN A 441 -7.49 1.38 -16.32
CA GLN A 441 -6.75 0.41 -17.13
C GLN A 441 -7.34 0.38 -18.53
N PHE A 442 -6.48 0.54 -19.53
CA PHE A 442 -6.83 0.58 -20.97
C PHE A 442 -6.28 -0.65 -21.68
N ARG A 443 -7.15 -1.59 -22.04
CA ARG A 443 -6.73 -2.87 -22.62
C ARG A 443 -6.77 -2.85 -24.14
N GLY A 444 -5.66 -3.26 -24.75
CA GLY A 444 -5.58 -3.45 -26.21
C GLY A 444 -5.70 -2.15 -27.00
N VAL A 445 -5.33 -1.02 -26.42
CA VAL A 445 -5.25 0.25 -27.15
C VAL A 445 -4.01 0.26 -28.03
N VAL A 446 -4.20 0.57 -29.32
CA VAL A 446 -3.15 0.55 -30.33
C VAL A 446 -3.11 1.90 -31.05
N GLY A 447 -1.92 2.45 -31.20
CA GLY A 447 -1.68 3.66 -31.98
C GLY A 447 -1.32 3.40 -33.42
N GLU A 448 -1.21 4.47 -34.20
CA GLU A 448 -0.82 4.42 -35.62
C GLU A 448 0.49 3.63 -35.81
N GLY A 449 0.50 2.73 -36.81
CA GLY A 449 1.60 1.82 -37.06
C GLY A 449 1.61 0.57 -36.18
N ASP A 450 0.45 0.16 -35.68
CA ASP A 450 0.25 -1.01 -34.80
C ASP A 450 1.09 -0.98 -33.51
N ARG A 451 1.36 0.23 -32.98
CA ARG A 451 2.11 0.42 -31.73
C ARG A 451 1.20 0.16 -30.53
N PRO A 452 1.47 -0.84 -29.68
CA PRO A 452 0.69 -1.05 -28.49
C PRO A 452 0.94 0.09 -27.48
N LEU A 453 -0.05 0.37 -26.63
CA LEU A 453 0.09 1.29 -25.49
C LEU A 453 1.18 0.74 -24.56
N GLN A 454 2.17 1.55 -24.22
CA GLN A 454 3.32 1.10 -23.44
C GLN A 454 2.96 0.84 -21.98
N HIS A 455 2.24 1.77 -21.35
CA HIS A 455 1.68 1.61 -20.02
C HIS A 455 0.16 1.67 -20.12
N GLU A 456 -0.50 0.59 -19.75
CA GLU A 456 -1.95 0.46 -19.85
C GLU A 456 -2.69 1.02 -18.64
N GLU A 457 -1.97 1.39 -17.56
CA GLU A 457 -2.55 1.82 -16.29
C GLU A 457 -2.11 3.23 -15.91
N VAL A 458 -3.05 3.94 -15.26
CA VAL A 458 -2.84 5.24 -14.63
C VAL A 458 -3.67 5.34 -13.36
N ALA A 459 -3.13 5.96 -12.31
CA ALA A 459 -3.88 6.31 -11.11
C ALA A 459 -4.10 7.83 -11.06
N TYR A 460 -5.34 8.25 -10.81
CA TYR A 460 -5.72 9.65 -10.71
C TYR A 460 -6.34 9.95 -9.33
N THR A 461 -5.77 10.88 -8.59
CA THR A 461 -6.30 11.34 -7.32
C THR A 461 -7.37 12.40 -7.54
N ILE A 462 -8.59 12.15 -7.10
CA ILE A 462 -9.74 13.04 -7.26
C ILE A 462 -9.98 13.75 -5.93
N ASN A 463 -9.43 14.95 -5.74
CA ASN A 463 -9.71 15.77 -4.57
C ASN A 463 -10.98 16.60 -4.77
N ARG A 464 -11.29 16.97 -6.01
CA ARG A 464 -12.45 17.80 -6.38
C ARG A 464 -12.96 17.43 -7.76
N LEU A 465 -14.29 17.48 -7.93
CA LEU A 465 -14.95 17.33 -9.22
C LEU A 465 -15.17 18.70 -9.88
N PRO A 466 -15.00 18.84 -11.21
CA PRO A 466 -15.28 20.09 -11.93
C PRO A 466 -16.72 20.57 -11.72
N GLY A 467 -16.89 21.83 -11.31
CA GLY A 467 -18.21 22.40 -11.04
C GLY A 467 -18.95 21.83 -9.83
N GLY A 468 -18.26 21.04 -9.02
CA GLY A 468 -18.79 20.50 -7.76
C GLY A 468 -19.02 21.63 -6.72
N PRO A 469 -19.85 21.38 -5.69
CA PRO A 469 -20.08 22.37 -4.66
C PRO A 469 -18.76 22.80 -4.00
N THR A 470 -18.61 24.08 -3.72
CA THR A 470 -17.49 24.67 -2.97
C THR A 470 -17.56 24.21 -1.51
N GLY A 471 -17.27 22.95 -1.26
CA GLY A 471 -17.12 22.38 0.08
C GLY A 471 -15.66 22.03 0.29
N GLN A 472 -15.10 22.46 1.41
CA GLN A 472 -13.74 22.12 1.80
C GLN A 472 -13.47 20.63 1.62
N VAL A 473 -12.43 20.30 0.86
CA VAL A 473 -11.92 18.92 0.64
C VAL A 473 -11.41 18.30 1.95
N SER A 474 -11.31 19.10 2.99
CA SER A 474 -10.85 18.73 4.31
C SER A 474 -11.93 18.97 5.35
N LYS A 475 -12.97 18.17 5.37
CA LYS A 475 -13.67 17.98 6.64
C LYS A 475 -13.02 16.83 7.39
N LYS A 476 -12.66 17.12 8.67
CA LYS A 476 -12.43 16.12 9.71
C LYS A 476 -12.88 14.75 9.24
N VAL A 477 -11.97 13.91 8.84
CA VAL A 477 -12.22 12.50 9.03
C VAL A 477 -12.11 12.37 10.55
N ALA A 478 -13.25 12.40 11.25
CA ALA A 478 -13.29 11.86 12.59
C ALA A 478 -12.49 10.56 12.55
N ALA A 479 -11.69 10.30 13.60
CA ALA A 479 -11.15 8.97 13.77
C ALA A 479 -12.25 8.01 13.39
N PRO A 480 -12.03 7.03 12.47
CA PRO A 480 -13.07 6.08 12.18
C PRO A 480 -13.50 5.53 13.53
N THR A 481 -14.68 5.88 13.97
CA THR A 481 -15.37 5.09 14.98
C THR A 481 -15.42 3.71 14.36
N GLU A 482 -15.24 2.66 15.12
CA GLU A 482 -15.32 1.28 14.63
C GLU A 482 -16.54 1.03 13.72
N SER A 483 -17.50 1.94 13.70
CA SER A 483 -18.70 1.92 12.86
C SER A 483 -18.55 2.50 11.44
N ASP A 484 -17.50 3.27 11.12
CA ASP A 484 -17.34 3.91 9.80
C ASP A 484 -16.51 3.08 8.80
N SER A 485 -16.10 1.87 9.19
CA SER A 485 -15.33 0.94 8.36
C SER A 485 -16.17 0.09 7.40
N ILE A 486 -17.40 0.48 7.08
CA ILE A 486 -18.36 -0.44 6.50
C ILE A 486 -18.83 0.01 5.14
N GLU A 487 -18.03 -0.19 4.12
CA GLU A 487 -18.44 -0.38 2.72
C GLU A 487 -17.27 -0.96 1.89
N GLU A 488 -16.66 -2.06 2.33
CA GLU A 488 -15.63 -2.72 1.53
C GLU A 488 -15.73 -4.23 1.58
N GLU A 489 -15.63 -4.80 0.39
CA GLU A 489 -15.57 -6.22 0.04
C GLU A 489 -16.19 -7.16 1.08
N SER A 490 -17.50 -7.29 1.01
CA SER A 490 -18.25 -8.23 1.83
C SER A 490 -17.63 -9.64 1.73
N GLY A 491 -17.28 -10.22 2.87
CA GLY A 491 -16.91 -11.62 2.97
C GLY A 491 -15.47 -11.94 3.35
N TRP A 492 -14.58 -10.97 3.50
CA TRP A 492 -13.23 -11.23 4.03
C TRP A 492 -13.21 -11.30 5.55
N LEU A 493 -12.55 -12.32 6.08
CA LEU A 493 -12.29 -12.54 7.51
C LEU A 493 -10.82 -12.31 7.79
N ARG A 494 -10.48 -11.45 8.75
CA ARG A 494 -9.10 -11.32 9.25
C ARG A 494 -8.85 -12.35 10.34
N LEU A 495 -7.88 -13.24 10.09
CA LEU A 495 -7.58 -14.36 10.97
C LEU A 495 -6.39 -14.11 11.92
N THR A 496 -5.69 -12.99 11.78
CA THR A 496 -4.50 -12.66 12.60
C THR A 496 -4.71 -11.45 13.52
N TRP A 497 -5.94 -10.95 13.63
CA TRP A 497 -6.25 -9.83 14.51
C TRP A 497 -6.81 -10.33 15.86
N GLY A 498 -6.49 -9.63 16.96
CA GLY A 498 -6.91 -10.02 18.29
C GLY A 498 -5.92 -10.97 18.96
N ASN A 499 -6.41 -11.97 19.68
CA ASN A 499 -5.59 -13.03 20.28
C ASN A 499 -5.61 -14.27 19.37
N PRO A 500 -4.61 -14.48 18.47
CA PRO A 500 -4.65 -15.57 17.50
C PRO A 500 -4.68 -16.97 18.12
N THR A 501 -4.34 -17.11 19.41
CA THR A 501 -4.35 -18.39 20.10
C THR A 501 -5.74 -19.01 20.22
N ASP A 502 -6.80 -18.24 20.04
CA ASP A 502 -8.18 -18.72 20.19
C ASP A 502 -8.71 -19.37 18.91
N MET A 503 -8.17 -18.98 17.75
CA MET A 503 -8.57 -19.51 16.45
C MET A 503 -7.59 -20.51 15.84
N TRP A 504 -6.34 -20.45 16.27
CA TRP A 504 -5.25 -21.24 15.75
C TRP A 504 -4.70 -22.19 16.79
N GLU A 505 -4.20 -23.32 16.33
CA GLU A 505 -3.47 -24.29 17.14
C GLU A 505 -2.03 -24.41 16.61
N GLY A 506 -1.03 -24.33 17.50
CA GLY A 506 0.38 -24.49 17.13
C GLY A 506 1.33 -23.64 17.97
N GLY A 507 2.61 -23.77 17.71
CA GLY A 507 3.69 -23.17 18.49
C GLY A 507 4.15 -21.79 18.02
N TRP A 508 3.47 -21.18 17.06
CA TRP A 508 3.82 -19.84 16.58
C TRP A 508 3.38 -18.76 17.57
N ARG A 509 4.12 -17.68 17.64
CA ARG A 509 3.86 -16.57 18.55
C ARG A 509 3.82 -15.22 17.85
N LEU A 510 3.10 -14.28 18.42
CA LEU A 510 3.11 -12.89 17.98
C LEU A 510 4.42 -12.22 18.36
N ALA A 511 5.02 -11.53 17.41
CA ALA A 511 6.24 -10.75 17.57
C ALA A 511 6.29 -9.63 16.54
N GLU A 512 7.20 -8.68 16.71
CA GLU A 512 7.76 -7.93 15.59
C GLU A 512 8.97 -8.67 15.06
N ALA A 513 9.06 -8.83 13.76
CA ALA A 513 10.17 -9.53 13.12
C ALA A 513 10.77 -8.68 12.00
N LYS A 514 12.09 -8.64 11.96
CA LYS A 514 12.86 -8.05 10.87
C LYS A 514 14.08 -8.91 10.57
N LEU A 515 14.55 -8.86 9.34
CA LEU A 515 15.75 -9.60 8.95
C LEU A 515 16.96 -9.14 9.77
N ASP A 516 17.73 -10.10 10.31
CA ASP A 516 18.99 -9.79 10.96
C ASP A 516 20.00 -9.30 9.91
N HIS A 517 20.51 -8.09 10.09
CA HIS A 517 21.45 -7.47 9.16
C HIS A 517 22.85 -8.12 9.20
N THR A 518 23.17 -8.87 10.27
CA THR A 518 24.45 -9.58 10.42
C THR A 518 24.37 -11.03 9.92
N ASP A 519 23.21 -11.67 10.05
CA ASP A 519 22.94 -13.00 9.50
C ASP A 519 21.55 -13.03 8.81
N ARG A 520 21.53 -12.81 7.52
CA ARG A 520 20.30 -12.77 6.71
C ARG A 520 19.50 -14.08 6.66
N ARG A 521 19.95 -15.11 7.35
CA ARG A 521 19.21 -16.36 7.54
C ARG A 521 18.34 -16.35 8.80
N ARG A 522 18.33 -15.26 9.55
CA ARG A 522 17.62 -15.12 10.82
C ARG A 522 16.78 -13.86 10.86
N PHE A 523 15.78 -13.90 11.70
CA PHE A 523 15.04 -12.71 12.13
C PHE A 523 15.52 -12.25 13.50
N VAL A 524 15.63 -10.95 13.67
CA VAL A 524 15.63 -10.32 14.98
C VAL A 524 14.18 -10.14 15.38
N GLN A 525 13.79 -10.71 16.49
CA GLN A 525 12.45 -10.71 17.01
C GLN A 525 12.41 -9.83 18.26
N THR A 526 11.39 -8.98 18.33
CA THR A 526 11.10 -8.14 19.49
C THR A 526 9.65 -8.37 19.92
N SER A 527 9.29 -7.97 21.15
CA SER A 527 7.91 -8.07 21.61
C SER A 527 7.01 -7.24 20.71
N GLY A 528 5.95 -7.82 20.15
CA GLY A 528 5.01 -7.19 19.25
C GLY A 528 3.76 -8.05 19.03
N GLN A 529 2.79 -7.53 18.30
CA GLN A 529 1.49 -8.17 18.07
C GLN A 529 1.10 -8.30 16.59
N ASP A 530 2.00 -7.95 15.66
CA ASP A 530 1.62 -7.80 14.25
C ASP A 530 2.08 -8.94 13.35
N VAL A 531 3.03 -9.77 13.79
CA VAL A 531 3.61 -10.84 13.00
C VAL A 531 3.61 -12.16 13.77
N LEU A 532 3.09 -13.20 13.17
CA LEU A 532 3.22 -14.57 13.68
C LEU A 532 4.56 -15.13 13.23
N VAL A 533 5.38 -15.53 14.17
CA VAL A 533 6.75 -16.01 13.95
C VAL A 533 6.93 -17.40 14.55
N ASN A 534 7.57 -18.27 13.79
CA ASN A 534 8.05 -19.57 14.27
C ASN A 534 9.46 -19.41 14.86
N ASP A 535 9.69 -19.87 16.05
CA ASP A 535 10.90 -19.55 16.83
C ASP A 535 12.12 -20.42 16.56
N GLU A 536 12.05 -21.70 16.28
CA GLU A 536 13.28 -22.52 16.13
C GLU A 536 13.09 -24.00 15.72
N ALA A 537 11.90 -24.54 15.78
CA ALA A 537 11.62 -25.93 15.44
C ALA A 537 10.65 -26.01 14.26
N PRO A 538 10.72 -27.05 13.46
CA PRO A 538 9.64 -27.31 12.52
C PRO A 538 8.33 -27.46 13.32
N ASP A 539 7.46 -26.49 13.19
CA ASP A 539 6.17 -26.47 13.87
C ASP A 539 5.08 -25.99 12.91
N ASP A 540 3.90 -26.49 13.09
CA ASP A 540 2.74 -26.07 12.32
C ASP A 540 1.82 -25.12 13.11
N PHE A 541 1.07 -24.35 12.37
CA PHE A 541 0.10 -23.41 12.86
C PHE A 541 -1.16 -23.58 12.04
N GLN A 542 -2.19 -24.13 12.64
CA GLN A 542 -3.41 -24.58 11.98
C GLN A 542 -4.60 -23.79 12.44
N LEU A 543 -5.44 -23.31 11.50
CA LEU A 543 -6.75 -22.80 11.80
C LEU A 543 -7.65 -23.93 12.35
N ARG A 544 -8.37 -23.70 13.43
CA ARG A 544 -9.22 -24.73 14.07
C ARG A 544 -10.33 -25.24 13.17
N ALA A 545 -10.84 -24.37 12.29
CA ALA A 545 -11.83 -24.76 11.28
C ALA A 545 -11.59 -23.97 10.00
N ALA A 546 -11.31 -24.67 8.89
CA ALA A 546 -11.19 -24.05 7.57
C ALA A 546 -12.42 -24.38 6.72
N PRO A 547 -12.91 -23.46 5.88
CA PRO A 547 -13.97 -23.76 4.92
C PRO A 547 -13.44 -24.71 3.85
N PRO A 548 -14.31 -25.50 3.19
CA PRO A 548 -13.90 -26.40 2.12
C PRO A 548 -13.36 -25.66 0.89
N ASP A 549 -13.87 -24.48 0.63
CA ASP A 549 -13.55 -23.63 -0.50
C ASP A 549 -13.41 -22.19 -0.02
N GLY A 550 -12.58 -21.41 -0.70
CA GLY A 550 -12.40 -20.01 -0.40
C GLY A 550 -11.12 -19.41 -0.98
N ARG A 551 -11.00 -18.11 -0.82
CA ARG A 551 -9.83 -17.33 -1.23
C ARG A 551 -9.06 -16.92 0.03
N VAL A 552 -7.76 -17.15 0.05
CA VAL A 552 -6.89 -16.82 1.17
C VAL A 552 -5.84 -15.82 0.72
N THR A 553 -5.68 -14.75 1.47
CA THR A 553 -4.53 -13.86 1.33
C THR A 553 -3.70 -13.90 2.60
N VAL A 554 -2.38 -13.85 2.45
CA VAL A 554 -1.44 -13.82 3.57
C VAL A 554 -0.20 -13.02 3.19
N ALA A 555 0.22 -12.12 4.07
CA ALA A 555 1.53 -11.49 3.96
C ALA A 555 2.58 -12.45 4.53
N ILE A 556 3.60 -12.78 3.74
CA ILE A 556 4.71 -13.66 4.13
C ILE A 556 6.05 -12.94 4.03
N MET A 557 6.95 -13.24 4.96
CA MET A 557 8.33 -12.77 4.93
C MET A 557 9.27 -13.96 5.21
N LEU A 558 10.23 -14.16 4.32
CA LEU A 558 11.22 -15.22 4.46
C LEU A 558 12.64 -14.65 4.64
N PRO A 559 13.45 -15.24 5.53
CA PRO A 559 14.88 -14.98 5.55
C PRO A 559 15.56 -15.64 4.34
N LYS A 560 16.82 -15.33 4.13
CA LYS A 560 17.62 -15.96 3.09
C LYS A 560 17.62 -17.48 3.25
N LEU A 561 17.29 -18.21 2.18
CA LEU A 561 17.10 -19.66 2.13
C LEU A 561 15.95 -20.15 3.03
N GLY A 562 15.00 -19.28 3.36
CA GLY A 562 13.82 -19.64 4.13
C GLY A 562 12.77 -20.36 3.30
N GLU A 563 11.94 -21.16 3.99
CA GLU A 563 10.81 -21.88 3.41
C GLU A 563 9.60 -21.78 4.33
N ILE A 564 8.45 -21.47 3.75
CA ILE A 564 7.14 -21.59 4.40
C ILE A 564 6.22 -22.37 3.48
N SER A 565 5.34 -23.17 4.06
CA SER A 565 4.29 -23.84 3.29
C SER A 565 2.92 -23.61 3.91
N MET A 566 1.92 -23.55 3.04
CA MET A 566 0.50 -23.49 3.37
C MET A 566 -0.16 -24.78 2.94
N GLY A 567 -0.95 -25.39 3.82
CA GLY A 567 -1.78 -26.55 3.48
C GLY A 567 -2.81 -26.19 2.42
N LEU A 568 -3.22 -27.18 1.64
CA LEU A 568 -4.28 -27.15 0.64
C LEU A 568 -5.16 -28.40 0.80
N PRO A 569 -6.40 -28.40 0.30
CA PRO A 569 -7.24 -29.61 0.31
C PRO A 569 -6.54 -30.82 -0.32
N GLY A 570 -6.92 -32.02 0.10
CA GLY A 570 -6.31 -33.25 -0.40
C GLY A 570 -4.90 -33.53 0.13
N ASP A 571 -4.56 -32.99 1.32
CA ASP A 571 -3.22 -33.01 1.93
C ASP A 571 -2.10 -32.48 1.01
N ALA A 572 -2.47 -31.65 0.03
CA ALA A 572 -1.51 -30.94 -0.80
C ALA A 572 -0.91 -29.76 -0.03
N ARG A 573 0.20 -29.22 -0.53
CA ARG A 573 0.88 -28.07 0.07
C ARG A 573 1.32 -27.08 -0.99
N LEU A 574 1.08 -25.80 -0.73
CA LEU A 574 1.72 -24.71 -1.44
C LEU A 574 3.00 -24.32 -0.67
N ILE A 575 4.13 -24.35 -1.33
CA ILE A 575 5.45 -24.11 -0.72
C ILE A 575 6.05 -22.88 -1.36
N VAL A 576 6.48 -21.94 -0.52
CA VAL A 576 7.18 -20.73 -0.94
C VAL A 576 8.61 -20.76 -0.38
N ARG A 577 9.59 -20.54 -1.24
CA ARG A 577 11.02 -20.58 -0.88
C ARG A 577 11.75 -19.33 -1.32
N ASP A 578 12.65 -18.86 -0.49
CA ASP A 578 13.73 -17.98 -0.91
C ASP A 578 14.94 -18.82 -1.32
N LEU A 579 15.33 -18.74 -2.58
CA LEU A 579 16.49 -19.44 -3.15
C LEU A 579 17.65 -18.46 -3.35
N ASP A 580 18.19 -17.93 -2.24
CA ASP A 580 19.26 -16.93 -2.25
C ASP A 580 18.89 -15.63 -2.98
N GLY A 581 17.71 -15.09 -2.62
CA GLY A 581 17.19 -13.85 -3.21
C GLY A 581 16.36 -14.07 -4.48
N ARG A 582 16.05 -15.31 -4.83
CA ARG A 582 15.09 -15.69 -5.87
C ARG A 582 13.93 -16.45 -5.26
N GLY A 583 12.71 -16.12 -5.63
CA GLY A 583 11.52 -16.81 -5.16
C GLY A 583 11.21 -18.07 -5.96
N SER A 584 10.73 -19.09 -5.28
CA SER A 584 10.12 -20.28 -5.88
C SER A 584 8.82 -20.59 -5.20
N VAL A 585 7.77 -20.84 -5.97
CA VAL A 585 6.46 -21.26 -5.48
C VAL A 585 6.11 -22.59 -6.13
N GLU A 586 5.69 -23.57 -5.33
CA GLU A 586 5.45 -24.93 -5.77
C GLU A 586 4.24 -25.52 -5.07
N ILE A 587 3.37 -26.22 -5.80
CA ILE A 587 2.30 -27.05 -5.22
C ILE A 587 2.74 -28.51 -5.28
N GLN A 588 2.74 -29.17 -4.12
CA GLN A 588 3.06 -30.59 -3.99
C GLN A 588 1.86 -31.36 -3.43
N ASN A 589 1.72 -32.65 -3.83
CA ASN A 589 0.79 -33.58 -3.21
C ASN A 589 1.36 -34.14 -1.89
N ALA A 590 0.56 -34.94 -1.16
CA ALA A 590 0.96 -35.59 0.10
C ALA A 590 2.22 -36.46 -0.02
N ALA A 591 2.53 -37.00 -1.20
CA ALA A 591 3.71 -37.81 -1.46
C ALA A 591 4.96 -36.99 -1.80
N GLY A 592 4.85 -35.63 -1.80
CA GLY A 592 5.94 -34.72 -2.15
C GLY A 592 6.18 -34.57 -3.65
N SER A 593 5.25 -35.05 -4.49
CA SER A 593 5.38 -34.89 -5.95
C SER A 593 4.83 -33.53 -6.36
N THR A 594 5.59 -32.80 -7.16
CA THR A 594 5.20 -31.49 -7.68
C THR A 594 4.03 -31.60 -8.64
N LEU A 595 2.95 -30.87 -8.35
CA LEU A 595 1.76 -30.74 -9.19
C LEU A 595 1.89 -29.51 -10.11
N ALA A 596 2.45 -28.41 -9.58
CA ALA A 596 2.74 -27.20 -10.32
C ALA A 596 3.89 -26.44 -9.68
N SER A 597 4.61 -25.63 -10.46
CA SER A 597 5.68 -24.78 -9.94
C SER A 597 5.84 -23.51 -10.76
N ALA A 598 6.24 -22.44 -10.09
CA ALA A 598 6.62 -21.18 -10.70
C ALA A 598 7.96 -20.69 -10.12
N ASN A 599 8.89 -20.40 -11.02
CA ASN A 599 10.14 -19.72 -10.71
C ASN A 599 10.14 -18.42 -11.50
N ARG A 600 9.74 -17.31 -10.88
CA ARG A 600 9.65 -16.02 -11.58
C ARG A 600 10.37 -14.93 -10.81
N ASP A 601 10.77 -13.89 -11.57
CA ASP A 601 11.46 -12.68 -11.07
C ASP A 601 10.57 -11.74 -10.23
N VAL A 602 9.44 -12.22 -9.70
CA VAL A 602 8.54 -11.45 -8.82
C VAL A 602 8.99 -11.39 -7.37
N TRP A 603 10.00 -12.18 -6.98
CA TRP A 603 10.51 -12.21 -5.62
C TRP A 603 11.35 -10.96 -5.33
N ARG A 604 10.94 -10.20 -4.32
CA ARG A 604 11.58 -8.92 -3.95
C ARG A 604 12.84 -9.10 -3.11
N GLY A 605 13.15 -10.34 -2.73
CA GLY A 605 14.34 -10.71 -1.95
C GLY A 605 14.06 -11.09 -0.51
N SER A 606 15.10 -11.65 0.12
CA SER A 606 15.03 -12.12 1.51
C SER A 606 14.70 -10.99 2.48
N GLY A 607 13.76 -11.23 3.41
CA GLY A 607 13.34 -10.27 4.42
C GLY A 607 12.43 -9.15 3.91
N GLN A 608 11.87 -9.31 2.72
CA GLN A 608 10.80 -8.46 2.20
C GLN A 608 9.44 -9.14 2.42
N TRP A 609 8.41 -8.31 2.63
CA TRP A 609 7.05 -8.79 2.68
C TRP A 609 6.52 -9.05 1.27
N HIS A 610 5.87 -10.21 1.11
CA HIS A 610 5.17 -10.61 -0.11
C HIS A 610 3.73 -10.89 0.22
N GLN A 611 2.82 -10.46 -0.63
CA GLN A 611 1.42 -10.82 -0.55
C GLN A 611 1.19 -12.10 -1.36
N LEU A 612 0.88 -13.19 -0.69
CA LEU A 612 0.47 -14.44 -1.31
C LEU A 612 -1.05 -14.53 -1.29
N GLU A 613 -1.64 -14.88 -2.41
CA GLU A 613 -3.06 -15.11 -2.54
C GLU A 613 -3.32 -16.45 -3.22
N VAL A 614 -4.30 -17.20 -2.73
CA VAL A 614 -4.67 -18.52 -3.24
C VAL A 614 -6.18 -18.65 -3.31
N ASP A 615 -6.72 -19.01 -4.46
CA ASP A 615 -8.13 -19.31 -4.66
C ASP A 615 -8.33 -20.83 -4.78
N VAL A 616 -9.14 -21.40 -3.91
CA VAL A 616 -9.43 -22.85 -3.86
C VAL A 616 -10.92 -23.06 -4.01
N ARG A 617 -11.35 -23.86 -5.01
CA ARG A 617 -12.75 -24.17 -5.25
C ARG A 617 -12.92 -25.60 -5.72
N SER A 618 -13.76 -26.37 -5.02
CA SER A 618 -14.13 -27.75 -5.39
C SER A 618 -12.92 -28.65 -5.70
N GLY A 619 -11.89 -28.58 -4.87
CA GLY A 619 -10.66 -29.36 -5.06
C GLY A 619 -9.77 -28.89 -6.19
N VAL A 620 -9.94 -27.67 -6.67
CA VAL A 620 -9.07 -27.03 -7.68
C VAL A 620 -8.48 -25.75 -7.11
N VAL A 621 -7.18 -25.57 -7.22
CA VAL A 621 -6.56 -24.25 -7.07
C VAL A 621 -6.81 -23.48 -8.35
N GLY A 622 -7.71 -22.51 -8.32
CA GLY A 622 -8.05 -21.68 -9.48
C GLY A 622 -6.90 -20.75 -9.85
N GLY A 623 -6.17 -20.25 -8.85
CA GLY A 623 -4.98 -19.45 -9.07
C GLY A 623 -4.15 -19.28 -7.81
N VAL A 624 -2.85 -18.99 -8.01
CA VAL A 624 -1.93 -18.50 -6.97
C VAL A 624 -1.32 -17.21 -7.48
N TRP A 625 -1.47 -16.14 -6.71
CA TRP A 625 -0.87 -14.84 -7.00
C TRP A 625 0.21 -14.53 -5.95
N LEU A 626 1.28 -13.94 -6.39
CA LEU A 626 2.33 -13.39 -5.53
C LEU A 626 2.51 -11.92 -5.90
N ASP A 627 2.28 -11.03 -4.92
CA ASP A 627 2.30 -9.58 -5.14
C ASP A 627 1.42 -9.17 -6.36
N ASP A 628 0.18 -9.66 -6.38
CA ASP A 628 -0.86 -9.46 -7.41
C ASP A 628 -0.55 -10.05 -8.80
N MET A 629 0.56 -10.76 -8.95
CA MET A 629 0.90 -11.44 -10.20
C MET A 629 0.48 -12.91 -10.16
N LEU A 630 -0.40 -13.32 -11.08
CA LEU A 630 -0.77 -14.73 -11.25
C LEU A 630 0.47 -15.55 -11.64
N ILE A 631 0.86 -16.48 -10.79
CA ILE A 631 2.08 -17.29 -10.95
C ILE A 631 1.80 -18.77 -11.22
N ILE A 632 0.70 -19.30 -10.71
CA ILE A 632 0.22 -20.67 -10.97
C ILE A 632 -1.27 -20.59 -11.28
N GLU A 633 -1.73 -21.33 -12.28
CA GLU A 633 -3.11 -21.33 -12.77
C GLU A 633 -3.65 -22.76 -12.86
N ALA A 634 -4.90 -22.94 -12.43
CA ALA A 634 -5.73 -24.13 -12.63
C ALA A 634 -5.04 -25.48 -12.29
N VAL A 635 -4.83 -25.76 -11.01
CA VAL A 635 -4.24 -27.03 -10.54
C VAL A 635 -5.30 -27.89 -9.84
N SER A 636 -5.59 -29.08 -10.37
CA SER A 636 -6.44 -30.06 -9.69
C SER A 636 -5.69 -30.68 -8.51
N LEU A 637 -6.33 -30.67 -7.35
CA LEU A 637 -5.82 -31.26 -6.14
C LEU A 637 -6.27 -32.73 -6.01
N PRO A 638 -5.54 -33.56 -5.25
CA PRO A 638 -5.98 -34.93 -4.98
C PRO A 638 -7.31 -34.98 -4.21
N ASP A 639 -8.11 -35.99 -4.49
CA ASP A 639 -9.34 -36.28 -3.71
C ASP A 639 -9.00 -36.78 -2.30
N GLY A 640 -9.76 -36.34 -1.30
CA GLY A 640 -9.63 -36.79 0.10
C GLY A 640 -8.73 -35.83 0.92
N GLY A 641 -8.31 -36.27 2.10
CA GLY A 641 -7.46 -35.51 3.01
C GLY A 641 -8.22 -34.78 4.14
N ASP A 642 -7.50 -34.01 4.94
CA ASP A 642 -8.06 -33.24 6.05
C ASP A 642 -8.97 -32.15 5.54
N SER A 643 -10.18 -32.01 6.08
CA SER A 643 -11.10 -30.93 5.77
C SER A 643 -10.57 -29.58 6.32
N ASN A 644 -9.64 -29.62 7.27
CA ASN A 644 -9.04 -28.43 7.87
C ASN A 644 -7.66 -28.14 7.24
N TRP A 645 -7.69 -27.71 6.00
CA TRP A 645 -6.50 -27.54 5.17
C TRP A 645 -5.67 -26.28 5.45
N LEU A 646 -6.26 -25.23 6.01
CA LEU A 646 -5.54 -23.96 6.22
C LEU A 646 -4.57 -24.09 7.39
N ARG A 647 -3.34 -24.46 7.06
CA ARG A 647 -2.24 -24.72 7.97
C ARG A 647 -0.96 -24.11 7.41
N PHE A 648 -0.22 -23.42 8.24
CA PHE A 648 1.11 -22.90 7.90
C PHE A 648 2.19 -23.72 8.58
N TYR A 649 3.26 -23.99 7.87
CA TYR A 649 4.39 -24.77 8.34
C TYR A 649 5.72 -24.15 7.87
N ALA A 650 6.66 -23.99 8.78
CA ALA A 650 8.03 -23.55 8.48
C ALA A 650 9.02 -24.69 8.81
N ALA A 651 9.66 -25.24 7.78
CA ALA A 651 10.39 -26.51 7.88
C ALA A 651 11.77 -26.42 8.55
N SER A 652 12.53 -25.34 8.35
CA SER A 652 13.93 -25.28 8.74
C SER A 652 14.48 -23.90 9.10
N SER A 653 13.70 -22.86 8.94
CA SER A 653 14.10 -21.49 9.26
C SER A 653 12.89 -20.69 9.72
N PRO A 654 13.09 -19.67 10.56
CA PRO A 654 11.96 -18.86 10.98
C PRO A 654 11.29 -18.24 9.76
N GLY A 655 9.96 -18.37 9.66
CA GLY A 655 9.12 -17.67 8.72
C GLY A 655 8.26 -16.64 9.47
N GLY A 656 7.95 -15.52 8.86
CA GLY A 656 7.00 -14.54 9.38
C GLY A 656 5.75 -14.54 8.50
N ILE A 657 4.58 -14.59 9.11
CA ILE A 657 3.29 -14.35 8.47
C ILE A 657 2.53 -13.23 9.17
N ALA A 658 1.83 -12.44 8.40
CA ALA A 658 0.98 -11.37 8.91
C ALA A 658 -0.25 -11.22 8.01
N ASP A 659 -1.26 -10.51 8.49
CA ASP A 659 -2.45 -10.13 7.75
C ASP A 659 -3.09 -11.30 6.97
N VAL A 660 -3.30 -12.44 7.67
CA VAL A 660 -4.01 -13.60 7.09
C VAL A 660 -5.48 -13.25 6.97
N ARG A 661 -6.00 -13.30 5.76
CA ARG A 661 -7.41 -13.07 5.45
C ARG A 661 -7.97 -14.27 4.70
N LEU A 662 -9.19 -14.59 4.98
CA LEU A 662 -9.95 -15.66 4.33
C LEU A 662 -11.27 -15.08 3.82
N GLN A 663 -11.56 -15.32 2.56
CA GLN A 663 -12.88 -15.11 1.96
C GLN A 663 -13.45 -16.48 1.63
N PRO A 664 -14.28 -17.07 2.51
CA PRO A 664 -14.98 -18.31 2.18
C PRO A 664 -15.92 -18.07 1.00
N ASP A 665 -16.17 -19.10 0.20
CA ASP A 665 -17.22 -19.02 -0.81
C ASP A 665 -18.54 -18.71 -0.11
N ARG A 666 -19.20 -17.63 -0.56
CA ARG A 666 -20.49 -17.23 -0.01
C ARG A 666 -21.46 -18.39 -0.16
N VAL A 667 -22.08 -18.78 0.95
CA VAL A 667 -23.25 -19.64 0.88
C VAL A 667 -24.32 -18.87 0.15
N GLU A 668 -24.60 -19.22 -1.12
CA GLU A 668 -25.75 -18.66 -1.82
C GLU A 668 -26.99 -18.94 -0.98
N ILE A 669 -27.61 -17.88 -0.46
CA ILE A 669 -28.91 -18.00 0.21
C ILE A 669 -29.90 -18.30 -0.91
N SER A 670 -30.27 -19.57 -1.02
CA SER A 670 -31.25 -19.96 -2.06
C SER A 670 -32.56 -19.26 -1.80
N ASP A 671 -33.21 -18.77 -2.85
CA ASP A 671 -34.54 -18.16 -2.78
C ASP A 671 -35.67 -19.14 -2.42
N ASP A 672 -35.33 -20.41 -2.22
CA ASP A 672 -36.30 -21.51 -2.03
C ASP A 672 -36.79 -21.67 -0.57
N GLY A 673 -36.33 -20.83 0.37
CA GLY A 673 -36.71 -20.91 1.78
C GLY A 673 -37.83 -19.95 2.19
N GLU A 674 -38.55 -20.29 3.28
CA GLU A 674 -39.52 -19.40 3.91
C GLU A 674 -38.79 -18.20 4.52
N ASP A 675 -39.15 -16.98 4.09
CA ASP A 675 -38.60 -15.74 4.66
C ASP A 675 -39.20 -15.48 6.05
N LEU A 676 -38.36 -15.60 7.07
CA LEU A 676 -38.78 -15.44 8.47
C LEU A 676 -39.07 -13.98 8.84
N LEU A 677 -38.68 -13.05 7.99
CA LEU A 677 -38.88 -11.60 8.20
C LEU A 677 -40.09 -11.07 7.44
N GLU A 678 -40.71 -11.88 6.53
CA GLU A 678 -41.82 -11.43 5.70
C GLU A 678 -43.10 -11.23 6.55
N GLY A 679 -43.31 -9.98 6.93
CA GLY A 679 -44.62 -9.36 7.16
C GLY A 679 -45.45 -9.72 8.34
N ARG A 680 -44.99 -10.39 9.41
CA ARG A 680 -45.83 -10.56 10.64
C ARG A 680 -45.04 -11.21 11.81
N PHE A 681 -44.43 -10.37 12.62
CA PHE A 681 -43.86 -10.73 13.91
C PHE A 681 -44.59 -10.00 15.04
N GLU A 682 -44.62 -10.58 16.24
CA GLU A 682 -45.14 -9.95 17.46
C GLU A 682 -43.94 -9.43 18.28
N LEU A 683 -43.96 -8.12 18.60
CA LEU A 683 -42.95 -7.47 19.41
C LEU A 683 -43.40 -7.40 20.86
N THR A 684 -42.48 -7.55 21.81
CA THR A 684 -42.72 -7.21 23.20
C THR A 684 -42.43 -5.71 23.44
N GLU A 685 -43.03 -5.10 24.46
CA GLU A 685 -43.13 -3.66 24.65
C GLU A 685 -41.79 -2.89 24.76
N SER A 686 -40.65 -3.56 24.93
CA SER A 686 -39.33 -2.93 25.14
C SER A 686 -38.40 -2.96 23.93
N LEU A 687 -38.77 -3.70 22.88
CA LEU A 687 -37.93 -3.86 21.69
C LEU A 687 -38.42 -2.96 20.57
N GLY A 688 -37.54 -2.07 20.11
CA GLY A 688 -37.76 -1.29 18.88
C GLY A 688 -37.37 -2.09 17.64
N ALA A 689 -38.26 -2.15 16.65
CA ALA A 689 -37.94 -2.68 15.34
C ALA A 689 -38.23 -1.65 14.26
N MET A 690 -37.29 -1.44 13.36
CA MET A 690 -37.43 -0.54 12.23
C MET A 690 -36.78 -1.16 10.98
N VAL A 691 -37.22 -0.74 9.80
CA VAL A 691 -36.55 -1.08 8.55
C VAL A 691 -35.70 0.10 8.13
N ALA A 692 -34.38 -0.10 8.04
CA ALA A 692 -33.42 0.93 7.63
C ALA A 692 -32.41 0.31 6.64
N GLY A 693 -32.26 0.95 5.47
CA GLY A 693 -31.28 0.51 4.46
C GLY A 693 -31.53 -0.90 3.89
N GLY A 694 -32.78 -1.36 3.91
CA GLY A 694 -33.16 -2.73 3.42
C GLY A 694 -33.06 -3.82 4.48
N ALA A 695 -32.57 -3.52 5.69
CA ALA A 695 -32.46 -4.47 6.80
C ALA A 695 -33.46 -4.18 7.92
N MET A 696 -33.93 -5.22 8.62
CA MET A 696 -34.64 -5.07 9.89
C MET A 696 -33.62 -4.75 10.98
N VAL A 697 -33.81 -3.64 11.69
CA VAL A 697 -32.95 -3.24 12.80
C VAL A 697 -33.74 -3.39 14.09
N LEU A 698 -33.20 -4.18 15.02
CA LEU A 698 -33.70 -4.41 16.36
C LEU A 698 -32.83 -3.64 17.35
N GLU A 699 -33.44 -2.87 18.25
CA GLU A 699 -32.71 -2.08 19.23
C GLU A 699 -33.40 -2.12 20.57
N GLY A 700 -32.64 -2.39 21.64
CA GLY A 700 -33.14 -2.53 22.99
C GLY A 700 -33.20 -3.97 23.49
N SER A 701 -34.05 -4.25 24.45
CA SER A 701 -34.25 -5.60 25.03
C SER A 701 -35.70 -6.07 24.82
N GLY A 702 -35.87 -7.35 24.52
CA GLY A 702 -37.20 -7.91 24.33
C GLY A 702 -37.17 -9.12 23.37
N ARG A 703 -38.31 -9.58 22.95
CA ARG A 703 -38.45 -10.79 22.13
C ARG A 703 -39.27 -10.51 20.87
N ILE A 704 -38.81 -11.06 19.74
CA ILE A 704 -39.58 -11.20 18.51
C ILE A 704 -39.98 -12.64 18.37
N GLN A 705 -41.29 -12.90 18.26
CA GLN A 705 -41.81 -14.21 17.91
C GLN A 705 -41.87 -14.32 16.40
N LEU A 706 -41.16 -15.30 15.84
CA LEU A 706 -41.24 -15.61 14.41
C LEU A 706 -42.44 -16.55 14.19
N ARG A 707 -43.08 -16.47 13.03
CA ARG A 707 -44.28 -17.30 12.77
C ARG A 707 -43.95 -18.73 12.26
N ALA A 708 -42.68 -19.07 12.21
CA ALA A 708 -42.20 -20.36 11.79
C ALA A 708 -42.14 -21.35 12.97
N THR A 709 -42.41 -22.59 12.67
CA THR A 709 -42.19 -23.72 13.60
C THR A 709 -40.99 -24.48 13.10
N CYS A 710 -40.05 -24.78 13.97
CA CYS A 710 -38.81 -25.44 13.63
C CYS A 710 -39.06 -26.87 13.12
N PRO A 711 -38.67 -27.23 11.89
CA PRO A 711 -38.68 -28.60 11.41
C PRO A 711 -37.65 -29.46 12.17
N ARG A 712 -37.72 -30.76 12.03
CA ARG A 712 -36.77 -31.69 12.67
C ARG A 712 -35.36 -31.62 12.06
N ASP A 713 -35.30 -31.49 10.75
CA ASP A 713 -34.06 -31.29 9.99
C ASP A 713 -34.25 -30.02 9.15
N PHE A 714 -33.34 -29.04 9.29
CA PHE A 714 -33.49 -27.71 8.68
C PHE A 714 -32.17 -26.98 8.54
N HIS A 715 -32.19 -25.96 7.71
CA HIS A 715 -31.17 -24.91 7.67
C HIS A 715 -31.84 -23.55 7.89
N VAL A 716 -31.32 -22.75 8.83
CA VAL A 716 -31.58 -21.30 8.91
C VAL A 716 -30.40 -20.61 8.30
N ARG A 717 -30.68 -19.77 7.33
CA ARG A 717 -29.66 -18.93 6.67
C ARG A 717 -30.04 -17.49 6.81
N GLY A 718 -29.06 -16.65 7.14
CA GLY A 718 -29.31 -15.23 7.33
C GLY A 718 -28.06 -14.39 7.11
N ARG A 719 -28.29 -13.12 6.87
CA ARG A 719 -27.24 -12.10 6.86
C ARG A 719 -27.52 -11.12 7.98
N ILE A 720 -26.61 -11.07 8.95
CA ILE A 720 -26.81 -10.35 10.21
C ILE A 720 -25.61 -9.45 10.51
N ARG A 721 -25.87 -8.37 11.23
CA ARG A 721 -24.84 -7.49 11.79
C ARG A 721 -25.24 -7.06 13.20
N PHE A 722 -24.33 -7.12 14.15
CA PHE A 722 -24.56 -6.66 15.52
C PHE A 722 -23.52 -5.62 15.95
N ALA A 723 -23.97 -4.64 16.73
CA ALA A 723 -23.09 -3.62 17.32
C ALA A 723 -22.38 -4.19 18.55
N ALA A 724 -21.23 -3.61 18.90
CA ALA A 724 -20.49 -3.97 20.12
C ALA A 724 -21.39 -3.92 21.37
N GLY A 725 -21.30 -4.93 22.21
CA GLY A 725 -22.16 -5.08 23.42
C GLY A 725 -23.59 -5.52 23.13
N THR A 726 -23.92 -5.98 21.93
CA THR A 726 -25.21 -6.61 21.63
C THR A 726 -25.21 -8.03 22.17
N SER A 727 -26.29 -8.40 22.86
CA SER A 727 -26.59 -9.80 23.22
C SER A 727 -27.91 -10.18 22.60
N ALA A 728 -27.89 -11.20 21.75
CA ALA A 728 -29.06 -11.69 21.04
C ALA A 728 -29.07 -13.23 21.03
N THR A 729 -30.23 -13.83 21.22
CA THR A 729 -30.43 -15.28 21.16
C THR A 729 -31.47 -15.61 20.10
N LEU A 730 -31.13 -16.48 19.17
CA LEU A 730 -32.05 -17.09 18.23
C LEU A 730 -32.53 -18.40 18.82
N ASP A 731 -33.78 -18.44 19.29
CA ASP A 731 -34.46 -19.63 19.79
C ASP A 731 -35.06 -20.42 18.60
N LEU A 732 -34.50 -21.59 18.34
CA LEU A 732 -34.89 -22.50 17.27
C LEU A 732 -35.74 -23.65 17.82
N GLY A 733 -36.89 -23.28 18.45
CA GLY A 733 -37.82 -24.31 18.99
C GLY A 733 -37.23 -24.99 20.22
N GLY A 734 -36.68 -24.26 21.16
CA GLY A 734 -36.10 -24.75 22.40
C GLY A 734 -34.61 -25.10 22.31
N VAL A 735 -33.96 -24.67 21.25
CA VAL A 735 -32.49 -24.67 21.11
C VAL A 735 -32.05 -23.24 20.89
N ASP A 736 -31.33 -22.72 21.85
CA ASP A 736 -30.85 -21.33 21.85
C ASP A 736 -29.49 -21.24 21.18
N VAL A 737 -29.39 -20.38 20.17
CA VAL A 737 -28.15 -19.97 19.54
C VAL A 737 -27.89 -18.55 20.00
N THR A 738 -26.98 -18.34 20.95
CA THR A 738 -26.63 -17.03 21.45
C THR A 738 -25.56 -16.40 20.58
N LEU A 739 -25.87 -15.20 20.10
CA LEU A 739 -24.99 -14.35 19.31
C LEU A 739 -24.50 -13.21 20.24
N ALA A 740 -23.20 -13.16 20.48
CA ALA A 740 -22.55 -12.14 21.34
C ALA A 740 -23.14 -12.06 22.77
N GLY A 741 -22.64 -12.84 23.73
CA GLY A 741 -23.07 -12.74 25.12
C GLY A 741 -22.30 -13.63 26.09
N THR A 742 -22.19 -13.18 27.37
CA THR A 742 -21.22 -13.62 28.36
C THR A 742 -21.74 -14.59 29.43
N ASP A 743 -22.92 -15.21 29.37
CA ASP A 743 -23.36 -16.08 30.48
C ASP A 743 -24.13 -17.34 30.05
N PRO A 744 -23.54 -18.55 30.26
CA PRO A 744 -24.20 -19.81 29.99
C PRO A 744 -24.95 -20.27 31.25
N GLN A 745 -26.23 -19.99 31.40
CA GLN A 745 -27.06 -20.68 32.37
C GLN A 745 -28.30 -21.30 31.76
N THR A 746 -28.29 -22.64 31.76
CA THR A 746 -29.42 -23.59 31.70
C THR A 746 -30.14 -23.77 30.35
N GLY A 747 -29.79 -24.87 29.69
CA GLY A 747 -30.45 -25.41 28.50
C GLY A 747 -29.43 -25.85 27.48
N SER A 748 -29.84 -26.50 26.40
CA SER A 748 -28.93 -26.76 25.26
C SER A 748 -28.62 -25.45 24.58
N VAL A 749 -27.64 -24.73 25.10
CA VAL A 749 -27.14 -23.45 24.58
C VAL A 749 -25.99 -23.77 23.65
N ILE A 750 -26.13 -23.38 22.40
CA ILE A 750 -25.01 -23.35 21.46
C ILE A 750 -24.54 -21.91 21.50
N ASP A 751 -23.48 -21.69 22.27
CA ASP A 751 -22.92 -20.39 22.50
C ASP A 751 -21.94 -20.07 21.36
N VAL A 752 -22.24 -19.03 20.60
CA VAL A 752 -21.28 -18.39 19.73
C VAL A 752 -20.50 -17.44 20.64
N ASP A 753 -19.46 -17.96 21.28
CA ASP A 753 -18.65 -17.28 22.28
C ASP A 753 -18.12 -15.92 21.75
N GLU A 754 -17.94 -14.93 22.63
CA GLU A 754 -17.26 -13.64 22.32
C GLU A 754 -15.92 -13.82 21.57
N ARG A 755 -15.29 -14.97 21.69
CA ARG A 755 -14.05 -15.32 20.98
C ARG A 755 -14.23 -15.54 19.49
N SER A 756 -15.44 -15.86 19.01
CA SER A 756 -15.75 -15.93 17.59
C SER A 756 -16.07 -14.55 16.98
N VAL A 757 -16.23 -13.53 17.81
CA VAL A 757 -16.42 -12.13 17.37
C VAL A 757 -15.14 -11.52 16.78
N ASP A 758 -13.97 -12.11 17.07
CA ASP A 758 -12.71 -11.75 16.40
C ASP A 758 -12.69 -12.07 14.90
N LEU A 759 -13.71 -12.79 14.41
CA LEU A 759 -14.00 -13.03 12.98
C LEU A 759 -14.85 -11.91 12.36
N VAL A 760 -14.61 -10.65 12.71
CA VAL A 760 -15.40 -9.54 12.15
C VAL A 760 -15.10 -9.41 10.66
N PRO A 761 -16.09 -9.58 9.76
CA PRO A 761 -15.93 -9.29 8.34
C PRO A 761 -15.59 -7.80 8.15
N GLU A 762 -14.86 -7.49 7.10
CA GLU A 762 -14.52 -6.10 6.79
C GLU A 762 -15.75 -5.20 6.58
N ASP A 763 -16.88 -5.78 6.11
CA ASP A 763 -18.16 -5.08 5.96
C ASP A 763 -19.06 -5.13 7.21
N GLY A 764 -18.60 -5.80 8.27
CA GLY A 764 -19.34 -5.96 9.52
C GLY A 764 -20.61 -6.82 9.41
N TRP A 765 -20.86 -7.47 8.27
CA TRP A 765 -21.97 -8.36 8.06
C TRP A 765 -21.52 -9.82 8.12
N TYR A 766 -22.28 -10.65 8.82
CA TYR A 766 -22.06 -12.09 8.94
C TYR A 766 -23.08 -12.84 8.11
N ASP A 767 -22.61 -13.80 7.31
CA ASP A 767 -23.46 -14.84 6.73
C ASP A 767 -23.66 -15.95 7.77
N LEU A 768 -24.81 -15.92 8.43
CA LEU A 768 -25.19 -16.93 9.43
C LEU A 768 -25.79 -18.15 8.75
N MET A 769 -25.31 -19.32 9.09
CA MET A 769 -25.95 -20.58 8.79
C MET A 769 -26.07 -21.44 10.04
N VAL A 770 -27.30 -21.81 10.40
CA VAL A 770 -27.58 -22.84 11.42
C VAL A 770 -28.16 -24.03 10.73
N SER A 771 -27.50 -25.17 10.79
CA SER A 771 -27.96 -26.43 10.24
C SER A 771 -28.32 -27.40 11.37
N CYS A 772 -29.44 -28.06 11.26
CA CYS A 772 -29.80 -29.16 12.13
C CYS A 772 -30.12 -30.40 11.28
N GLU A 773 -29.31 -31.43 11.42
CA GLU A 773 -29.49 -32.69 10.71
C GLU A 773 -29.28 -33.87 11.65
N ARG A 774 -30.26 -34.80 11.67
CA ARG A 774 -30.19 -36.05 12.48
C ARG A 774 -29.93 -35.77 13.98
N GLY A 775 -30.40 -34.62 14.49
CA GLY A 775 -30.24 -34.29 15.90
C GLY A 775 -28.84 -33.73 16.23
N HIS A 776 -28.11 -33.31 15.24
CA HIS A 776 -26.88 -32.54 15.40
C HIS A 776 -27.08 -31.14 14.80
N ILE A 777 -26.77 -30.13 15.57
CA ILE A 777 -26.85 -28.74 15.13
C ILE A 777 -25.43 -28.17 14.99
N ALA A 778 -25.22 -27.40 13.94
CA ALA A 778 -23.99 -26.68 13.71
C ALA A 778 -24.29 -25.21 13.33
N VAL A 779 -23.54 -24.30 13.90
CA VAL A 779 -23.63 -22.86 13.61
C VAL A 779 -22.36 -22.44 12.87
N ARG A 780 -22.57 -21.78 11.73
CA ARG A 780 -21.48 -21.23 10.93
C ARG A 780 -21.69 -19.75 10.72
N LEU A 781 -20.62 -19.01 10.89
CA LEU A 781 -20.55 -17.59 10.51
C LEU A 781 -19.53 -17.45 9.36
N ASN A 782 -19.99 -16.88 8.26
CA ASN A 782 -19.17 -16.72 7.05
C ASN A 782 -18.52 -18.04 6.59
N GLY A 783 -19.26 -19.16 6.69
CA GLY A 783 -18.79 -20.48 6.32
C GLY A 783 -17.95 -21.21 7.38
N LEU A 784 -17.45 -20.53 8.41
CA LEU A 784 -16.69 -21.15 9.51
C LEU A 784 -17.63 -21.67 10.58
N GLU A 785 -17.43 -22.95 10.99
CA GLU A 785 -18.18 -23.53 12.11
C GLU A 785 -17.66 -22.95 13.43
N VAL A 786 -18.54 -22.20 14.10
CA VAL A 786 -18.22 -21.51 15.35
C VAL A 786 -18.77 -22.24 16.56
N ALA A 787 -19.82 -23.02 16.39
CA ALA A 787 -20.39 -23.85 17.45
C ALA A 787 -21.08 -25.07 16.87
N SER A 788 -21.11 -26.20 17.60
CA SER A 788 -21.88 -27.37 17.24
C SER A 788 -22.22 -28.23 18.46
N GLY A 789 -23.29 -29.03 18.36
CA GLY A 789 -23.74 -29.91 19.45
C GLY A 789 -24.92 -30.77 19.11
N ALA A 790 -25.32 -31.65 20.03
CA ALA A 790 -26.51 -32.44 19.89
C ALA A 790 -27.74 -31.63 20.30
N ALA A 791 -28.77 -31.58 19.44
CA ALA A 791 -29.99 -30.84 19.68
C ALA A 791 -31.22 -31.55 19.04
N SER A 792 -32.38 -31.33 19.63
CA SER A 792 -33.67 -31.86 19.10
C SER A 792 -34.70 -30.74 19.11
N PRO A 793 -34.55 -29.76 18.21
CA PRO A 793 -35.43 -28.62 18.17
C PRO A 793 -36.88 -29.03 17.83
N SER A 794 -37.85 -28.40 18.52
CA SER A 794 -39.28 -28.59 18.25
C SER A 794 -40.08 -27.44 18.85
N GLY A 795 -40.76 -26.68 18.08
CA GLY A 795 -41.59 -25.56 18.55
C GLY A 795 -41.41 -24.27 17.77
N PRO A 796 -42.01 -23.20 18.24
CA PRO A 796 -41.93 -21.90 17.57
C PRO A 796 -40.53 -21.32 17.68
N MET A 797 -40.14 -20.52 16.65
CA MET A 797 -38.88 -19.83 16.63
C MET A 797 -39.01 -18.38 17.13
N SER A 798 -37.99 -17.84 17.79
CA SER A 798 -38.00 -16.45 18.21
C SER A 798 -36.58 -15.86 18.26
N ILE A 799 -36.52 -14.54 18.27
CA ILE A 799 -35.26 -13.81 18.53
C ILE A 799 -35.46 -13.05 19.84
N HIS A 800 -34.54 -13.24 20.78
CA HIS A 800 -34.49 -12.55 22.04
C HIS A 800 -33.29 -11.60 22.07
N MET A 801 -33.53 -10.36 22.49
CA MET A 801 -32.48 -9.36 22.66
C MET A 801 -32.36 -9.00 24.13
N ASP A 802 -31.17 -9.14 24.72
CA ASP A 802 -30.90 -8.68 26.09
C ASP A 802 -30.44 -7.23 26.12
N GLY A 803 -30.04 -6.71 24.97
CA GLY A 803 -29.62 -5.32 24.77
C GLY A 803 -28.81 -5.11 23.49
N GLY A 804 -28.54 -3.87 23.17
CA GLY A 804 -27.73 -3.50 22.01
C GLY A 804 -28.54 -3.34 20.73
N ARG A 805 -27.89 -3.57 19.58
CA ARG A 805 -28.48 -3.37 18.26
C ARG A 805 -28.10 -4.51 17.30
N LEU A 806 -29.09 -5.20 16.75
CA LEU A 806 -28.96 -6.25 15.76
C LEU A 806 -29.59 -5.78 14.44
N SER A 807 -28.90 -5.92 13.34
CA SER A 807 -29.44 -5.69 11.99
C SER A 807 -29.52 -7.03 11.25
N ILE A 808 -30.64 -7.29 10.59
CA ILE A 808 -30.87 -8.52 9.84
C ILE A 808 -31.32 -8.13 8.43
N GLU A 809 -30.52 -8.47 7.43
CA GLU A 809 -30.86 -8.21 6.02
C GLU A 809 -31.73 -9.33 5.47
N THR A 810 -31.38 -10.58 5.78
CA THR A 810 -32.17 -11.77 5.39
C THR A 810 -32.18 -12.76 6.55
N LEU A 811 -33.26 -13.53 6.69
CA LEU A 811 -33.33 -14.68 7.57
C LEU A 811 -34.32 -15.69 6.97
N ARG A 812 -33.86 -16.83 6.49
CA ARG A 812 -34.62 -17.82 5.79
C ARG A 812 -34.55 -19.21 6.43
N LEU A 813 -35.65 -19.90 6.47
CA LEU A 813 -35.77 -21.29 6.93
C LEU A 813 -35.93 -22.21 5.74
N VAL A 814 -35.04 -23.18 5.61
CA VAL A 814 -35.11 -24.24 4.60
C VAL A 814 -35.32 -25.58 5.29
N SER A 815 -36.43 -26.21 5.04
CA SER A 815 -36.68 -27.58 5.52
C SER A 815 -35.92 -28.58 4.67
N VAL A 816 -35.12 -29.44 5.31
CA VAL A 816 -34.39 -30.51 4.61
C VAL A 816 -35.36 -31.65 4.36
N ALA A 817 -35.79 -31.84 3.11
CA ALA A 817 -36.57 -32.98 2.71
C ALA A 817 -35.71 -34.25 2.73
N ARG A 818 -36.19 -35.34 3.38
CA ARG A 818 -35.55 -36.66 3.34
C ARG A 818 -35.80 -37.38 2.03
#